data_09dec958378fd12055454ab0254dc8f1
#
_entry.id   09dec958378fd12055454ab0254dc8f1
#
_cell.length_a   1.000
_cell.length_b   1.000
_cell.length_c   1.000
_cell.angle_alpha   90.00
_cell.angle_beta   90.00
_cell.angle_gamma   90.00
#
_symmetry.space_group_name_H-M   'P 1'
#
loop_
_entity.id
_entity.type
_entity.pdbx_description
1 polymer ?
#
loop_
_entity_poly.entity_id
_entity_poly.type
_entity_poly.pdbx_seq_one_letter_code
_entity_poly.pdbx_strand_id
1 'polypeptide(L)'
;MKKTIITLLLILLATYTFAQFKCNDILQFGNLKSEASHAFTSRQSGVYKGGLNETARRMLPKEVPSYDGGTLAFRMKVDPAKQNYFTVRCFGSEKDKSMLMLFSEGKQVGYRHLGDIDLLSLGNGEAPIAGRYYYVTLPIPLKHTIGKKEVNLEIRSYGEIWGYGETFESYQKNMVDPTLGIYKAYTHTEPCFVPNKDEKQGVVPELKIRKTPGVEVLDALKNRVNNELNDIMAKTTPLSQLEMWFLADAYSVTWTPVYQNRNVASQIIFSIDDFYKRFLNDSSLVYSDKQVYNNEWLITGPISRAIRKLWKQLEPFADRTFDNGKGQLITHRKAWAELMQASLKYSTTHRRQYTNQSMIIDMFMYDCNKALALLDPKNALPEYQTLKYLHESIGLTPWLGRETLKGPEKPLGDNYLQLTHKGLTKELGFVGYYGEVLDWVVDIYKSTCVPGFPSTGDAQIREQLLKMMRTRSYFRYPSQDENGYRAMRIEAVVGWRDASHYPGNITYGDRAIAWDATPLMTAATTLDSCAVGMAQQMINDNQFFNMVDKKLEMKGIRVTKSLLHIPDEYEVIMKQKPANFQLPMTKGMPDFVFSDEEDGVIAVKNGDEILYVSLYWRARNAVNNLAKVHYITPTIDRIANLYIKTDFEDSGLRYVRPNWVNLAFSSGREWYKGINSAHEGDILPIAKIPDGIKYKIGDENSFAGKCNFYRMQYGNYVVGMNCTKDKTYQLSLPVSVKQTFNLSENKKLVKEKSIKVAPMSTVVLYVVK
;
A
#
# COMPACT_ATOMS: atom_id res chain seq x y z
N MET A 1 26.06 66.97 -3.25
CA MET A 1 24.99 66.59 -2.31
C MET A 1 24.35 65.31 -2.79
N LYS A 2 24.75 64.18 -2.20
CA LYS A 2 24.16 62.85 -2.50
C LYS A 2 23.05 62.65 -1.51
N LYS A 3 21.82 62.44 -1.98
CA LYS A 3 20.68 61.99 -1.19
C LYS A 3 20.70 60.48 -1.14
N THR A 4 20.97 59.93 0.02
CA THR A 4 20.86 58.52 0.34
C THR A 4 19.39 58.21 0.63
N ILE A 5 18.76 57.40 -0.21
CA ILE A 5 17.43 56.88 0.03
C ILE A 5 17.59 55.60 0.83
N ILE A 6 17.20 55.61 2.09
CA ILE A 6 17.09 54.44 2.95
C ILE A 6 15.70 53.79 2.64
N THR A 7 15.74 52.69 1.95
CA THR A 7 14.53 51.84 1.73
C THR A 7 14.33 51.01 2.96
N LEU A 8 13.31 51.35 3.76
CA LEU A 8 12.86 50.58 4.92
C LEU A 8 12.12 49.37 4.40
N LEU A 9 12.75 48.20 4.46
CA LEU A 9 12.09 46.92 4.22
C LEU A 9 11.23 46.56 5.44
N LEU A 10 9.96 46.88 5.39
CA LEU A 10 8.96 46.38 6.35
C LEU A 10 8.73 44.89 6.07
N ILE A 11 9.40 44.06 6.83
CA ILE A 11 9.03 42.64 6.95
C ILE A 11 7.73 42.60 7.74
N LEU A 12 6.63 42.52 7.05
CA LEU A 12 5.33 42.16 7.63
C LEU A 12 5.41 40.68 8.05
N LEU A 13 5.81 40.46 9.29
CA LEU A 13 5.52 39.23 10.02
C LEU A 13 3.99 39.15 10.15
N ALA A 14 3.34 38.51 9.21
CA ALA A 14 1.96 38.14 9.35
C ALA A 14 1.85 37.11 10.50
N THR A 15 1.60 37.62 11.70
CA THR A 15 1.17 36.76 12.81
C THR A 15 -0.18 36.20 12.46
N TYR A 16 -0.20 34.97 11.96
CA TYR A 16 -1.46 34.25 11.75
C TYR A 16 -2.11 34.01 13.10
N THR A 17 -3.08 34.84 13.44
CA THR A 17 -4.01 34.53 14.55
C THR A 17 -4.96 33.43 14.07
N PHE A 18 -4.55 32.17 14.28
CA PHE A 18 -5.50 31.08 14.24
C PHE A 18 -6.57 31.37 15.30
N ALA A 19 -7.85 31.23 14.95
CA ALA A 19 -8.89 31.15 15.97
C ALA A 19 -8.42 30.07 16.96
N GLN A 20 -8.32 30.45 18.24
CA GLN A 20 -7.73 29.59 19.26
C GLN A 20 -8.50 28.26 19.25
N PHE A 21 -7.83 27.16 18.89
CA PHE A 21 -8.37 25.82 18.92
C PHE A 21 -8.77 25.54 20.38
N LYS A 22 -10.02 25.16 20.60
CA LYS A 22 -10.54 24.93 21.94
C LYS A 22 -10.71 23.44 22.18
N CYS A 23 -9.89 22.86 23.04
CA CYS A 23 -10.14 21.55 23.59
C CYS A 23 -11.29 21.60 24.61
N ASN A 24 -12.11 20.55 24.64
CA ASN A 24 -13.08 20.33 25.70
C ASN A 24 -12.38 19.87 26.97
N ASP A 25 -11.34 19.04 26.81
CA ASP A 25 -10.54 18.50 27.90
C ASP A 25 -9.14 18.08 27.46
N ILE A 26 -8.19 18.04 28.42
CA ILE A 26 -6.79 17.63 28.20
C ILE A 26 -6.35 16.77 29.37
N LEU A 27 -6.00 15.52 29.10
CA LEU A 27 -5.35 14.59 30.04
C LEU A 27 -3.86 14.54 29.72
N GLN A 28 -3.01 14.84 30.73
CA GLN A 28 -1.55 14.69 30.64
C GLN A 28 -1.14 13.42 31.39
N PHE A 29 -0.68 12.43 30.68
CA PHE A 29 -0.24 11.15 31.25
C PHE A 29 1.07 11.30 32.07
N GLY A 30 1.13 10.60 33.19
CA GLY A 30 2.25 10.71 34.13
C GLY A 30 2.25 11.97 34.99
N ASN A 31 1.24 12.85 34.87
CA ASN A 31 1.00 13.96 35.76
C ASN A 31 -0.09 13.59 36.74
N LEU A 32 0.28 13.38 38.02
CA LEU A 32 -0.62 12.89 39.05
C LEU A 32 -1.88 13.75 39.27
N LYS A 33 -1.77 15.07 39.15
CA LYS A 33 -2.91 15.98 39.27
C LYS A 33 -3.88 15.84 38.09
N SER A 34 -3.32 15.76 36.86
CA SER A 34 -4.13 15.55 35.68
C SER A 34 -4.79 14.18 35.70
N GLU A 35 -4.06 13.12 36.00
CA GLU A 35 -4.60 11.77 36.10
C GLU A 35 -5.72 11.68 37.17
N ALA A 36 -5.53 12.25 38.34
CA ALA A 36 -6.54 12.26 39.42
C ALA A 36 -7.81 13.01 39.00
N SER A 37 -7.70 14.13 38.32
CA SER A 37 -8.87 14.92 37.84
C SER A 37 -9.69 14.21 36.76
N HIS A 38 -9.12 13.18 36.10
CA HIS A 38 -9.78 12.39 35.06
C HIS A 38 -10.20 10.99 35.53
N ALA A 39 -10.23 10.74 36.85
CA ALA A 39 -10.52 9.44 37.44
C ALA A 39 -9.68 8.30 36.79
N PHE A 40 -8.42 8.61 36.53
CA PHE A 40 -7.50 7.72 35.80
C PHE A 40 -7.21 6.44 36.60
N THR A 41 -7.29 5.31 35.92
CA THR A 41 -6.83 4.01 36.40
C THR A 41 -6.03 3.30 35.34
N SER A 42 -5.12 2.44 35.72
CA SER A 42 -4.34 1.68 34.77
C SER A 42 -3.97 0.30 35.26
N ARG A 43 -3.76 -0.63 34.34
CA ARG A 43 -3.20 -1.95 34.59
C ARG A 43 -1.97 -2.11 33.70
N GLN A 44 -0.93 -2.77 34.22
CA GLN A 44 0.32 -3.03 33.43
C GLN A 44 0.77 -1.78 32.66
N SER A 45 1.09 -0.70 33.40
CA SER A 45 1.59 0.54 32.79
C SER A 45 2.70 1.16 33.63
N GLY A 46 3.55 1.94 32.95
CA GLY A 46 4.65 2.65 33.60
C GLY A 46 4.81 4.07 33.11
N VAL A 47 5.22 4.97 33.99
CA VAL A 47 5.60 6.35 33.64
C VAL A 47 7.09 6.39 33.35
N TYR A 48 7.47 7.14 32.33
CA TYR A 48 8.87 7.32 31.96
C TYR A 48 9.11 8.70 31.32
N LYS A 49 10.38 9.04 31.11
CA LYS A 49 10.81 10.20 30.34
C LYS A 49 11.08 9.76 28.91
N GLY A 50 10.24 10.20 28.01
CA GLY A 50 10.31 9.87 26.59
C GLY A 50 10.89 11.00 25.74
N GLY A 51 10.34 11.20 24.55
CA GLY A 51 10.78 12.19 23.60
C GLY A 51 10.87 13.59 24.18
N LEU A 52 11.96 14.31 23.82
CA LEU A 52 12.28 15.65 24.32
C LEU A 52 12.24 15.79 25.85
N ASN A 53 12.51 14.69 26.56
CA ASN A 53 12.47 14.61 28.01
C ASN A 53 11.10 14.94 28.65
N GLU A 54 10.01 14.79 27.86
CA GLU A 54 8.66 14.91 28.39
C GLU A 54 8.22 13.62 29.11
N THR A 55 7.33 13.79 30.09
CA THR A 55 6.75 12.65 30.81
C THR A 55 5.67 12.01 29.94
N ALA A 56 5.74 10.71 29.81
CA ALA A 56 4.76 9.89 29.10
C ALA A 56 4.40 8.65 29.93
N ARG A 57 3.30 8.01 29.57
CA ARG A 57 2.92 6.70 30.09
C ARG A 57 2.87 5.70 28.94
N ARG A 58 3.43 4.51 29.17
CA ARG A 58 3.36 3.37 28.25
C ARG A 58 2.70 2.18 28.92
N MET A 59 2.11 1.32 28.13
CA MET A 59 1.57 0.04 28.58
C MET A 59 2.64 -1.04 28.47
N LEU A 60 2.56 -2.00 29.39
CA LEU A 60 3.54 -3.08 29.53
C LEU A 60 2.88 -4.42 29.19
N PRO A 61 3.66 -5.41 28.74
CA PRO A 61 3.21 -6.78 28.65
C PRO A 61 2.76 -7.30 30.03
N LYS A 62 1.94 -8.33 30.04
CA LYS A 62 1.65 -9.08 31.26
C LYS A 62 2.88 -9.91 31.68
N GLU A 63 2.96 -10.29 32.96
CA GLU A 63 4.03 -11.16 33.50
C GLU A 63 4.09 -12.50 32.71
N VAL A 64 2.92 -13.09 32.47
CA VAL A 64 2.76 -14.19 31.52
C VAL A 64 2.34 -13.58 30.18
N PRO A 65 3.21 -13.58 29.18
CA PRO A 65 2.91 -12.95 27.90
C PRO A 65 1.62 -13.48 27.27
N SER A 66 0.75 -12.57 26.89
CA SER A 66 -0.50 -12.85 26.19
C SER A 66 -0.70 -11.85 25.07
N TYR A 67 -1.69 -12.08 24.20
CA TYR A 67 -2.01 -11.16 23.11
C TYR A 67 -2.39 -9.76 23.63
N ASP A 68 -3.18 -9.70 24.70
CA ASP A 68 -3.55 -8.45 25.36
C ASP A 68 -2.49 -8.04 26.41
N GLY A 69 -2.23 -6.73 26.49
CA GLY A 69 -1.31 -6.11 27.42
C GLY A 69 -2.00 -5.18 28.41
N GLY A 70 -1.32 -4.09 28.75
CA GLY A 70 -1.79 -3.08 29.68
C GLY A 70 -2.98 -2.25 29.18
N THR A 71 -3.60 -1.53 30.11
CA THR A 71 -4.75 -0.66 29.84
C THR A 71 -4.64 0.67 30.57
N LEU A 72 -5.19 1.75 29.97
CA LEU A 72 -5.32 3.09 30.53
C LEU A 72 -6.79 3.49 30.46
N ALA A 73 -7.49 3.59 31.57
CA ALA A 73 -8.89 4.01 31.65
C ALA A 73 -9.01 5.38 32.29
N PHE A 74 -9.85 6.25 31.76
CA PHE A 74 -10.02 7.62 32.20
C PHE A 74 -11.36 8.20 31.75
N ARG A 75 -11.72 9.35 32.34
CA ARG A 75 -12.91 10.09 31.96
C ARG A 75 -12.53 11.43 31.36
N MET A 76 -13.19 11.83 30.27
CA MET A 76 -12.93 13.12 29.64
C MET A 76 -14.23 13.88 29.36
N LYS A 77 -14.15 15.22 29.47
CA LYS A 77 -15.27 16.11 29.15
C LYS A 77 -15.51 16.13 27.64
N VAL A 78 -16.77 16.23 27.25
CA VAL A 78 -17.21 16.28 25.86
C VAL A 78 -18.28 17.37 25.68
N ASP A 79 -18.48 17.79 24.43
CA ASP A 79 -19.62 18.66 24.06
C ASP A 79 -20.86 17.78 23.88
N PRO A 80 -21.95 18.02 24.64
CA PRO A 80 -23.15 17.19 24.59
C PRO A 80 -23.99 17.34 23.32
N ALA A 81 -23.72 18.37 22.51
CA ALA A 81 -24.51 18.69 21.33
C ALA A 81 -23.78 18.49 19.99
N LYS A 82 -22.46 18.23 20.03
CA LYS A 82 -21.64 18.17 18.84
C LYS A 82 -20.96 16.80 18.69
N GLN A 83 -20.49 16.53 17.47
CA GLN A 83 -19.56 15.45 17.24
C GLN A 83 -18.25 15.71 18.02
N ASN A 84 -17.85 14.76 18.84
CA ASN A 84 -16.60 14.83 19.57
C ASN A 84 -15.56 13.94 18.90
N TYR A 85 -14.30 14.38 18.98
CA TYR A 85 -13.12 13.65 18.55
C TYR A 85 -12.18 13.43 19.73
N PHE A 86 -11.47 12.32 19.70
CA PHE A 86 -10.42 11.98 20.63
C PHE A 86 -9.08 12.00 19.91
N THR A 87 -8.09 12.69 20.46
CA THR A 87 -6.73 12.75 19.89
C THR A 87 -5.71 12.29 20.94
N VAL A 88 -4.76 11.47 20.52
CA VAL A 88 -3.57 11.13 21.31
C VAL A 88 -2.34 11.82 20.71
N ARG A 89 -1.39 12.17 21.60
CA ARG A 89 -0.08 12.71 21.25
C ARG A 89 0.99 11.67 21.56
N CYS A 90 1.74 11.27 20.51
CA CYS A 90 2.81 10.29 20.57
C CYS A 90 4.09 10.90 19.99
N PHE A 91 5.26 10.32 20.34
CA PHE A 91 6.54 10.80 19.83
C PHE A 91 7.07 9.87 18.74
N GLY A 92 7.34 10.42 17.56
CA GLY A 92 7.59 9.65 16.35
C GLY A 92 8.94 8.95 16.30
N SER A 93 9.88 9.24 17.20
CA SER A 93 11.14 8.48 17.29
C SER A 93 11.03 7.19 18.08
N GLU A 94 9.91 6.94 18.73
CA GLU A 94 9.70 5.72 19.51
C GLU A 94 9.27 4.58 18.59
N LYS A 95 9.82 3.39 18.83
CA LYS A 95 9.48 2.17 18.10
C LYS A 95 8.51 1.33 18.92
N ASP A 96 7.57 0.69 18.26
CA ASP A 96 6.55 -0.13 18.90
C ASP A 96 6.15 -1.28 17.98
N LYS A 97 5.95 -2.47 18.55
CA LYS A 97 5.35 -3.63 17.87
C LYS A 97 3.95 -3.95 18.36
N SER A 98 3.44 -3.15 19.29
CA SER A 98 2.13 -3.36 19.91
C SER A 98 1.09 -2.45 19.29
N MET A 99 -0.14 -2.93 19.18
CA MET A 99 -1.27 -2.13 18.70
C MET A 99 -1.92 -1.40 19.89
N LEU A 100 -2.35 -0.15 19.64
CA LEU A 100 -3.13 0.65 20.58
C LEU A 100 -4.54 0.86 20.05
N MET A 101 -5.54 0.45 20.81
CA MET A 101 -6.96 0.54 20.45
C MET A 101 -7.73 1.40 21.42
N LEU A 102 -8.64 2.23 20.88
CA LEU A 102 -9.52 3.10 21.67
C LEU A 102 -10.84 2.37 21.97
N PHE A 103 -11.27 2.49 23.21
CA PHE A 103 -12.59 2.06 23.69
C PHE A 103 -13.35 3.26 24.25
N SER A 104 -14.65 3.30 24.02
CA SER A 104 -15.58 4.29 24.58
C SER A 104 -16.76 3.56 25.19
N GLU A 105 -17.06 3.86 26.47
CA GLU A 105 -18.11 3.17 27.23
C GLU A 105 -17.97 1.63 27.17
N GLY A 106 -16.73 1.13 27.25
CA GLY A 106 -16.40 -0.29 27.21
C GLY A 106 -16.44 -0.96 25.83
N LYS A 107 -16.80 -0.23 24.77
CA LYS A 107 -16.90 -0.74 23.40
C LYS A 107 -15.77 -0.22 22.53
N GLN A 108 -15.21 -1.07 21.66
CA GLN A 108 -14.12 -0.71 20.75
C GLN A 108 -14.59 0.29 19.68
N VAL A 109 -13.93 1.46 19.60
CA VAL A 109 -14.30 2.54 18.68
C VAL A 109 -13.81 2.27 17.26
N GLY A 110 -12.53 2.02 17.14
CA GLY A 110 -11.89 1.67 15.86
C GLY A 110 -11.66 0.17 15.75
N TYR A 111 -11.36 -0.29 14.54
CA TYR A 111 -11.00 -1.68 14.32
C TYR A 111 -10.04 -1.81 13.14
N ARG A 112 -9.38 -2.95 13.05
CA ARG A 112 -8.63 -3.38 11.89
C ARG A 112 -9.46 -4.40 11.13
N HIS A 113 -9.84 -4.06 9.91
CA HIS A 113 -10.60 -4.94 9.03
C HIS A 113 -10.16 -4.75 7.59
N LEU A 114 -9.60 -5.76 6.98
CA LEU A 114 -9.21 -5.78 5.57
C LEU A 114 -8.40 -4.55 5.09
N GLY A 115 -7.67 -3.90 5.99
CA GLY A 115 -6.93 -2.70 5.68
C GLY A 115 -7.55 -1.39 6.15
N ASP A 116 -8.81 -1.39 6.53
CA ASP A 116 -9.38 -0.25 7.26
C ASP A 116 -8.84 -0.24 8.68
N ILE A 117 -7.94 0.69 8.99
CA ILE A 117 -7.34 0.78 10.30
C ILE A 117 -7.69 2.08 10.97
N ASP A 118 -8.35 1.94 12.11
CA ASP A 118 -8.69 3.03 13.01
C ASP A 118 -8.06 2.76 14.38
N LEU A 119 -6.81 2.41 14.40
CA LEU A 119 -6.04 2.21 15.62
C LEU A 119 -5.31 3.50 15.99
N LEU A 120 -5.02 3.68 17.28
CA LEU A 120 -4.19 4.79 17.74
C LEU A 120 -2.70 4.57 17.43
N SER A 121 -2.28 3.32 17.39
CA SER A 121 -0.99 2.89 16.84
C SER A 121 -1.12 1.49 16.27
N LEU A 122 -0.36 1.23 15.22
CA LEU A 122 -0.31 -0.07 14.55
C LEU A 122 0.84 -0.96 15.03
N GLY A 123 1.92 -0.37 15.53
CA GLY A 123 3.05 -1.09 16.07
C GLY A 123 3.77 -1.97 15.05
N ASN A 124 4.38 -1.39 14.04
CA ASN A 124 5.11 -2.16 13.01
C ASN A 124 6.61 -2.35 13.28
N GLY A 125 7.10 -1.90 14.44
CA GLY A 125 8.51 -1.99 14.82
C GLY A 125 9.39 -0.88 14.25
N GLU A 126 8.84 0.06 13.49
CA GLU A 126 9.56 1.23 12.97
C GLU A 126 9.19 2.50 13.73
N ALA A 127 10.11 3.49 13.74
CA ALA A 127 9.80 4.81 14.24
C ALA A 127 8.96 5.56 13.21
N PRO A 128 7.75 6.03 13.56
CA PRO A 128 6.87 6.70 12.60
C PRO A 128 7.51 7.93 11.96
N ILE A 129 7.95 8.90 12.80
CA ILE A 129 8.46 10.18 12.33
C ILE A 129 9.50 10.67 13.33
N ALA A 130 10.77 10.59 12.98
CA ALA A 130 11.82 10.91 13.90
C ALA A 130 11.83 12.41 14.32
N GLY A 131 12.16 12.65 15.57
CA GLY A 131 12.45 13.97 16.13
C GLY A 131 11.23 14.83 16.47
N ARG A 132 10.01 14.44 16.14
CA ARG A 132 8.80 15.24 16.37
C ARG A 132 7.62 14.43 16.92
N TYR A 133 6.65 15.15 17.46
CA TYR A 133 5.37 14.57 17.86
C TYR A 133 4.46 14.36 16.67
N TYR A 134 3.60 13.33 16.79
CA TYR A 134 2.49 13.12 15.90
C TYR A 134 1.18 12.89 16.67
N TYR A 135 0.07 13.10 16.00
CA TYR A 135 -1.26 13.09 16.58
C TYR A 135 -2.17 12.16 15.79
N VAL A 136 -2.90 11.31 16.52
CA VAL A 136 -3.89 10.41 15.92
C VAL A 136 -5.26 10.76 16.47
N THR A 137 -6.19 11.12 15.58
CA THR A 137 -7.54 11.58 15.91
C THR A 137 -8.58 10.59 15.42
N LEU A 138 -9.45 10.15 16.33
CA LEU A 138 -10.60 9.30 16.02
C LEU A 138 -11.90 9.97 16.47
N PRO A 139 -13.03 9.84 15.69
CA PRO A 139 -14.33 10.31 16.14
C PRO A 139 -14.84 9.40 17.26
N ILE A 140 -15.33 9.99 18.34
CA ILE A 140 -16.08 9.26 19.38
C ILE A 140 -17.50 9.06 18.82
N PRO A 141 -18.09 7.85 18.85
CA PRO A 141 -19.45 7.64 18.41
C PRO A 141 -20.44 8.62 19.05
N LEU A 142 -21.21 9.34 18.24
CA LEU A 142 -22.12 10.40 18.74
C LEU A 142 -23.07 9.86 19.80
N LYS A 143 -23.58 8.62 19.67
CA LYS A 143 -24.44 7.95 20.66
C LYS A 143 -23.80 7.78 22.04
N HIS A 144 -22.46 7.88 22.15
CA HIS A 144 -21.73 7.81 23.43
C HIS A 144 -21.58 9.18 24.09
N THR A 145 -21.72 10.29 23.36
CA THR A 145 -21.46 11.65 23.86
C THR A 145 -22.69 12.55 23.88
N ILE A 146 -23.70 12.29 23.04
CA ILE A 146 -24.89 13.13 22.94
C ILE A 146 -25.63 13.21 24.31
N GLY A 147 -25.93 14.42 24.74
CA GLY A 147 -26.59 14.69 26.03
C GLY A 147 -25.68 14.50 27.26
N LYS A 148 -24.43 14.05 27.08
CA LYS A 148 -23.47 13.84 28.18
C LYS A 148 -22.43 14.96 28.24
N LYS A 149 -21.96 15.26 29.46
CA LYS A 149 -20.85 16.19 29.69
C LYS A 149 -19.50 15.50 29.74
N GLU A 150 -19.48 14.20 29.96
CA GLU A 150 -18.28 13.37 30.10
C GLU A 150 -18.52 12.01 29.45
N VAL A 151 -17.42 11.36 29.05
CA VAL A 151 -17.40 10.00 28.49
C VAL A 151 -16.28 9.19 29.10
N ASN A 152 -16.53 7.89 29.35
CA ASN A 152 -15.49 6.96 29.78
C ASN A 152 -14.72 6.46 28.55
N LEU A 153 -13.41 6.64 28.58
CA LEU A 153 -12.50 6.20 27.53
C LEU A 153 -11.47 5.24 28.12
N GLU A 154 -11.02 4.31 27.30
CA GLU A 154 -9.96 3.38 27.63
C GLU A 154 -9.07 3.16 26.42
N ILE A 155 -7.76 3.15 26.65
CA ILE A 155 -6.78 2.71 25.66
C ILE A 155 -6.28 1.35 26.10
N ARG A 156 -6.35 0.34 25.22
CA ARG A 156 -5.83 -1.00 25.44
C ARG A 156 -4.71 -1.29 24.46
N SER A 157 -3.72 -2.02 24.96
CA SER A 157 -2.62 -2.51 24.15
C SER A 157 -2.79 -3.98 23.80
N TYR A 158 -2.34 -4.33 22.60
CA TYR A 158 -2.37 -5.70 22.08
C TYR A 158 -1.09 -5.99 21.32
N GLY A 159 -0.72 -7.25 21.24
CA GLY A 159 0.35 -7.70 20.38
C GLY A 159 -0.01 -7.54 18.89
N GLU A 160 0.95 -7.86 18.05
CA GLU A 160 0.77 -7.81 16.60
C GLU A 160 -0.24 -8.86 16.15
N ILE A 161 -1.10 -8.49 15.19
CA ILE A 161 -1.91 -9.44 14.45
C ILE A 161 -1.65 -9.29 12.96
N TRP A 162 -1.39 -10.41 12.31
CA TRP A 162 -1.23 -10.41 10.87
C TRP A 162 -2.59 -10.62 10.16
N GLY A 163 -2.77 -9.93 9.03
CA GLY A 163 -4.08 -9.80 8.40
C GLY A 163 -4.53 -10.99 7.53
N TYR A 164 -3.66 -11.94 7.23
CA TYR A 164 -4.01 -13.15 6.48
C TYR A 164 -4.17 -14.30 7.44
N GLY A 165 -5.35 -14.66 7.83
CA GLY A 165 -5.50 -15.74 8.72
C GLY A 165 -6.76 -16.55 8.51
N GLU A 166 -6.66 -17.86 8.56
CA GLU A 166 -7.82 -18.73 8.65
C GLU A 166 -8.43 -18.64 10.03
N THR A 167 -7.59 -18.49 11.07
CA THR A 167 -8.04 -18.33 12.45
C THR A 167 -7.24 -17.22 13.14
N PHE A 168 -7.89 -16.54 14.08
CA PHE A 168 -7.26 -15.47 14.86
C PHE A 168 -6.05 -15.98 15.65
N GLU A 169 -6.18 -17.13 16.28
CA GLU A 169 -5.16 -17.72 17.14
C GLU A 169 -3.87 -18.03 16.41
N SER A 170 -3.96 -18.31 15.11
CA SER A 170 -2.79 -18.64 14.28
C SER A 170 -1.93 -17.43 13.92
N TYR A 171 -2.49 -16.21 14.04
CA TYR A 171 -1.86 -14.97 13.53
C TYR A 171 -1.69 -13.88 14.57
N GLN A 172 -2.20 -14.08 15.75
CA GLN A 172 -1.93 -13.20 16.88
C GLN A 172 -0.55 -13.52 17.47
N LYS A 173 0.18 -12.48 17.83
CA LYS A 173 1.43 -12.61 18.60
C LYS A 173 1.22 -12.04 19.98
N ASN A 174 1.81 -12.66 20.97
CA ASN A 174 1.80 -12.13 22.32
C ASN A 174 2.53 -10.78 22.35
N MET A 175 2.00 -9.86 23.13
CA MET A 175 2.69 -8.62 23.45
C MET A 175 3.87 -8.94 24.35
N VAL A 176 5.09 -8.62 23.90
CA VAL A 176 6.34 -8.91 24.62
C VAL A 176 7.14 -7.66 24.93
N ASP A 177 6.91 -6.57 24.20
CA ASP A 177 7.59 -5.29 24.37
C ASP A 177 6.62 -4.23 24.91
N PRO A 178 7.11 -3.22 25.66
CA PRO A 178 6.31 -2.05 26.02
C PRO A 178 5.82 -1.30 24.78
N THR A 179 4.66 -0.64 24.90
CA THR A 179 4.18 0.26 23.84
C THR A 179 5.02 1.53 23.74
N LEU A 180 4.87 2.26 22.63
CA LEU A 180 5.26 3.67 22.61
C LEU A 180 4.54 4.46 23.72
N GLY A 181 5.10 5.63 24.07
CA GLY A 181 4.52 6.51 25.06
C GLY A 181 3.36 7.34 24.56
N ILE A 182 2.33 7.41 25.38
CA ILE A 182 1.27 8.40 25.21
C ILE A 182 1.55 9.56 26.13
N TYR A 183 1.71 10.76 25.59
CA TYR A 183 2.06 11.97 26.34
C TYR A 183 0.82 12.70 26.83
N LYS A 184 -0.15 12.88 25.95
CA LYS A 184 -1.42 13.56 26.23
C LYS A 184 -2.55 12.94 25.44
N ALA A 185 -3.77 13.12 25.96
CA ALA A 185 -5.01 12.88 25.26
C ALA A 185 -5.88 14.15 25.29
N TYR A 186 -6.67 14.35 24.25
CA TYR A 186 -7.51 15.52 24.07
C TYR A 186 -8.89 15.11 23.60
N THR A 187 -9.91 15.84 24.04
CA THR A 187 -11.25 15.83 23.42
C THR A 187 -11.57 17.19 22.84
N HIS A 188 -12.17 17.22 21.68
CA HIS A 188 -12.49 18.45 20.93
C HIS A 188 -13.60 18.18 19.91
N THR A 189 -14.12 19.25 19.29
CA THR A 189 -15.21 19.14 18.31
C THR A 189 -14.78 19.41 16.86
N GLU A 190 -13.58 19.93 16.65
CA GLU A 190 -13.03 20.17 15.33
C GLU A 190 -12.15 18.98 14.88
N PRO A 191 -12.34 18.42 13.70
CA PRO A 191 -11.59 17.23 13.27
C PRO A 191 -10.07 17.48 13.10
N CYS A 192 -9.68 18.69 12.74
CA CYS A 192 -8.27 19.07 12.63
C CYS A 192 -7.75 19.53 13.99
N PHE A 193 -7.07 18.64 14.69
CA PHE A 193 -6.46 18.98 15.98
C PHE A 193 -5.30 19.99 15.78
N VAL A 194 -5.29 21.04 16.59
CA VAL A 194 -4.21 22.02 16.64
C VAL A 194 -3.70 22.11 18.06
N PRO A 195 -2.45 21.73 18.35
CA PRO A 195 -1.88 21.81 19.69
C PRO A 195 -1.75 23.27 20.16
N ASN A 196 -1.73 23.46 21.45
CA ASN A 196 -1.47 24.78 22.03
C ASN A 196 -0.07 25.30 21.62
N LYS A 197 0.08 26.62 21.49
CA LYS A 197 1.34 27.24 21.07
C LYS A 197 2.51 26.91 21.99
N ASP A 198 2.23 26.69 23.28
CA ASP A 198 3.23 26.37 24.30
C ASP A 198 3.65 24.89 24.32
N GLU A 199 3.00 24.05 23.51
CA GLU A 199 3.36 22.65 23.42
C GLU A 199 4.60 22.46 22.55
N LYS A 200 5.57 21.71 23.06
CA LYS A 200 6.75 21.31 22.26
C LYS A 200 6.30 20.50 21.05
N GLN A 201 6.74 20.88 19.88
CA GLN A 201 6.42 20.19 18.64
C GLN A 201 7.56 19.26 18.16
N GLY A 202 8.72 19.41 18.76
CA GLY A 202 9.91 18.68 18.34
C GLY A 202 10.75 19.45 17.34
N VAL A 203 11.86 18.87 17.00
CA VAL A 203 12.80 19.41 16.01
C VAL A 203 12.85 18.42 14.87
N VAL A 204 12.63 18.90 13.65
CA VAL A 204 12.95 18.11 12.46
C VAL A 204 14.46 18.01 12.40
N PRO A 205 15.06 16.83 12.56
CA PRO A 205 16.51 16.71 12.49
C PRO A 205 17.01 17.17 11.12
N GLU A 206 18.21 17.74 11.09
CA GLU A 206 18.88 17.97 9.82
C GLU A 206 19.07 16.63 9.11
N LEU A 207 18.53 16.53 7.89
CA LEU A 207 18.57 15.31 7.12
C LEU A 207 20.00 15.11 6.58
N LYS A 208 20.62 14.03 6.98
CA LYS A 208 21.95 13.63 6.51
C LYS A 208 21.85 13.09 5.08
N ILE A 209 22.85 13.37 4.28
CA ILE A 209 23.09 12.66 3.03
C ILE A 209 24.23 11.69 3.28
N ARG A 210 23.96 10.39 3.15
CA ARG A 210 24.98 9.37 3.32
C ARG A 210 26.01 9.48 2.18
N LYS A 211 27.28 9.37 2.51
CA LYS A 211 28.30 9.22 1.47
C LYS A 211 28.08 7.86 0.80
N THR A 212 28.11 7.85 -0.52
CA THR A 212 27.90 6.63 -1.31
C THR A 212 28.77 5.51 -0.79
N PRO A 213 28.24 4.37 -0.39
CA PRO A 213 29.02 3.17 -0.11
C PRO A 213 29.79 2.79 -1.36
N GLY A 214 30.91 2.15 -1.18
CA GLY A 214 31.70 1.66 -2.28
C GLY A 214 31.01 0.52 -3.04
N VAL A 215 31.65 0.08 -4.07
CA VAL A 215 31.23 -1.10 -4.88
C VAL A 215 31.17 -2.39 -4.07
N GLU A 216 31.68 -2.41 -2.84
CA GLU A 216 31.68 -3.57 -1.92
C GLU A 216 30.28 -4.16 -1.71
N VAL A 217 29.26 -3.31 -1.66
CA VAL A 217 27.87 -3.76 -1.50
C VAL A 217 27.40 -4.54 -2.72
N LEU A 218 27.78 -4.08 -3.93
CA LEU A 218 27.45 -4.77 -5.18
C LEU A 218 28.27 -6.07 -5.31
N ASP A 219 29.50 -6.10 -4.82
CA ASP A 219 30.33 -7.30 -4.79
C ASP A 219 29.76 -8.34 -3.81
N ALA A 220 29.32 -7.90 -2.63
CA ALA A 220 28.62 -8.77 -1.67
C ALA A 220 27.35 -9.37 -2.28
N LEU A 221 26.58 -8.56 -3.02
CA LEU A 221 25.40 -9.00 -3.75
C LEU A 221 25.75 -10.05 -4.80
N LYS A 222 26.74 -9.77 -5.66
CA LYS A 222 27.20 -10.73 -6.70
C LYS A 222 27.68 -12.04 -6.06
N ASN A 223 28.44 -11.95 -4.98
CA ASN A 223 28.91 -13.13 -4.25
C ASN A 223 27.76 -13.99 -3.72
N ARG A 224 26.72 -13.36 -3.13
CA ARG A 224 25.54 -14.08 -2.66
C ARG A 224 24.80 -14.79 -3.79
N VAL A 225 24.57 -14.09 -4.90
CA VAL A 225 23.92 -14.65 -6.09
C VAL A 225 24.72 -15.82 -6.64
N ASN A 226 26.04 -15.65 -6.78
CA ASN A 226 26.93 -16.69 -7.33
C ASN A 226 27.02 -17.92 -6.44
N ASN A 227 27.04 -17.74 -5.11
CA ASN A 227 27.02 -18.86 -4.17
C ASN A 227 25.72 -19.67 -4.31
N GLU A 228 24.55 -19.01 -4.30
CA GLU A 228 23.26 -19.68 -4.48
C GLU A 228 23.19 -20.42 -5.82
N LEU A 229 23.66 -19.80 -6.92
CA LEU A 229 23.69 -20.44 -8.25
C LEU A 229 24.63 -21.65 -8.29
N ASN A 230 25.80 -21.59 -7.64
CA ASN A 230 26.70 -22.71 -7.51
C ASN A 230 26.08 -23.86 -6.70
N ASP A 231 25.41 -23.55 -5.60
CA ASP A 231 24.70 -24.54 -4.78
C ASP A 231 23.56 -25.22 -5.58
N ILE A 232 22.81 -24.46 -6.37
CA ILE A 232 21.78 -25.01 -7.27
C ILE A 232 22.40 -25.90 -8.33
N MET A 233 23.50 -25.48 -8.96
CA MET A 233 24.20 -26.28 -9.99
C MET A 233 24.86 -27.56 -9.43
N ALA A 234 25.20 -27.57 -8.17
CA ALA A 234 25.79 -28.76 -7.51
C ALA A 234 24.74 -29.83 -7.12
N LYS A 235 23.45 -29.52 -7.22
CA LYS A 235 22.36 -30.45 -6.89
C LYS A 235 22.33 -31.64 -7.84
N THR A 236 22.21 -32.83 -7.27
CA THR A 236 21.95 -34.08 -7.99
C THR A 236 20.47 -34.47 -7.98
N THR A 237 19.64 -33.75 -7.22
CA THR A 237 18.21 -33.90 -7.14
C THR A 237 17.49 -32.95 -8.09
N PRO A 238 16.24 -33.24 -8.48
CA PRO A 238 15.46 -32.30 -9.30
C PRO A 238 15.34 -30.91 -8.63
N LEU A 239 15.41 -29.88 -9.45
CA LEU A 239 15.25 -28.49 -9.02
C LEU A 239 13.77 -28.15 -8.76
N SER A 240 13.53 -27.27 -7.81
CA SER A 240 12.24 -26.61 -7.68
C SER A 240 11.95 -25.70 -8.85
N GLN A 241 10.69 -25.35 -9.07
CA GLN A 241 10.30 -24.41 -10.12
C GLN A 241 11.01 -23.05 -9.97
N LEU A 242 11.22 -22.55 -8.74
CA LEU A 242 11.91 -21.27 -8.50
C LEU A 242 13.40 -21.36 -8.86
N GLU A 243 14.05 -22.48 -8.58
CA GLU A 243 15.45 -22.71 -8.96
C GLU A 243 15.62 -22.79 -10.48
N MET A 244 14.71 -23.48 -11.18
CA MET A 244 14.70 -23.52 -12.64
C MET A 244 14.55 -22.13 -13.24
N TRP A 245 13.64 -21.33 -12.69
CA TRP A 245 13.44 -19.95 -13.11
C TRP A 245 14.69 -19.10 -12.86
N PHE A 246 15.31 -19.24 -11.68
CA PHE A 246 16.52 -18.49 -11.34
C PHE A 246 17.70 -18.82 -12.26
N LEU A 247 17.94 -20.11 -12.54
CA LEU A 247 18.97 -20.53 -13.49
C LEU A 247 18.71 -19.98 -14.90
N ALA A 248 17.46 -20.04 -15.37
CA ALA A 248 17.08 -19.54 -16.68
C ALA A 248 17.28 -18.02 -16.81
N ASP A 249 17.00 -17.26 -15.75
CA ASP A 249 17.25 -15.82 -15.69
C ASP A 249 18.75 -15.52 -15.70
N ALA A 250 19.52 -16.27 -14.89
CA ALA A 250 20.96 -16.05 -14.73
C ALA A 250 21.79 -16.51 -15.96
N TYR A 251 21.25 -17.38 -16.79
CA TYR A 251 21.95 -17.92 -17.98
C TYR A 251 22.46 -16.85 -18.95
N SER A 252 21.80 -15.72 -19.03
CA SER A 252 22.18 -14.59 -19.88
C SER A 252 22.98 -13.49 -19.15
N VAL A 253 23.20 -13.62 -17.85
CA VAL A 253 23.87 -12.61 -17.03
C VAL A 253 25.38 -12.90 -16.96
N THR A 254 26.16 -12.02 -17.59
CA THR A 254 27.59 -12.26 -17.90
C THR A 254 28.50 -12.47 -16.68
N TRP A 255 28.15 -11.92 -15.53
CA TRP A 255 28.97 -12.04 -14.33
C TRP A 255 28.61 -13.26 -13.44
N THR A 256 27.65 -14.10 -13.86
CA THR A 256 27.24 -15.28 -13.10
C THR A 256 28.02 -16.54 -13.52
N PRO A 257 28.20 -17.54 -12.62
CA PRO A 257 28.87 -18.80 -12.95
C PRO A 257 28.07 -19.68 -13.93
N VAL A 258 26.80 -19.34 -14.15
CA VAL A 258 25.90 -20.07 -15.05
C VAL A 258 25.79 -19.42 -16.44
N TYR A 259 26.51 -18.32 -16.67
CA TYR A 259 26.50 -17.64 -17.96
C TYR A 259 26.87 -18.60 -19.09
N GLN A 260 25.91 -18.86 -20.00
CA GLN A 260 26.03 -19.78 -21.14
C GLN A 260 26.59 -21.19 -20.75
N ASN A 261 26.39 -21.62 -19.52
CA ASN A 261 26.85 -22.91 -19.03
C ASN A 261 25.97 -24.04 -19.60
N ARG A 262 26.59 -24.96 -20.37
CA ARG A 262 25.87 -26.04 -21.05
C ARG A 262 25.13 -27.00 -20.12
N ASN A 263 25.58 -27.16 -18.89
CA ASN A 263 24.98 -28.07 -17.91
C ASN A 263 23.62 -27.57 -17.41
N VAL A 264 23.33 -26.28 -17.54
CA VAL A 264 22.04 -25.71 -17.14
C VAL A 264 20.88 -26.38 -17.88
N ALA A 265 21.00 -26.58 -19.20
CA ALA A 265 19.96 -27.22 -20.00
C ALA A 265 19.65 -28.64 -19.53
N SER A 266 20.68 -29.45 -19.26
CA SER A 266 20.50 -30.83 -18.80
C SER A 266 19.81 -30.91 -17.43
N GLN A 267 20.15 -29.99 -16.54
CA GLN A 267 19.56 -29.94 -15.21
C GLN A 267 18.09 -29.46 -15.24
N ILE A 268 17.78 -28.51 -16.11
CA ILE A 268 16.39 -28.06 -16.35
C ILE A 268 15.57 -29.20 -16.96
N ILE A 269 16.06 -29.91 -17.98
CA ILE A 269 15.38 -31.04 -18.59
C ILE A 269 15.05 -32.10 -17.52
N PHE A 270 16.06 -32.53 -16.77
CA PHE A 270 15.88 -33.53 -15.70
C PHE A 270 14.80 -33.09 -14.71
N SER A 271 14.79 -31.83 -14.33
CA SER A 271 13.85 -31.31 -13.33
C SER A 271 12.42 -31.17 -13.86
N ILE A 272 12.23 -30.78 -15.12
CA ILE A 272 10.88 -30.71 -15.72
C ILE A 272 10.33 -32.14 -15.92
N ASP A 273 11.16 -33.08 -16.30
CA ASP A 273 10.75 -34.49 -16.47
C ASP A 273 10.32 -35.10 -15.12
N ASP A 274 11.06 -34.83 -14.05
CA ASP A 274 10.65 -35.24 -12.71
C ASP A 274 9.32 -34.57 -12.30
N PHE A 275 9.17 -33.28 -12.55
CA PHE A 275 7.91 -32.59 -12.28
C PHE A 275 6.76 -33.22 -13.05
N TYR A 276 6.96 -33.59 -14.31
CA TYR A 276 5.94 -34.28 -15.12
C TYR A 276 5.58 -35.67 -14.54
N LYS A 277 6.57 -36.46 -14.11
CA LYS A 277 6.31 -37.75 -13.44
C LYS A 277 5.45 -37.58 -12.20
N ARG A 278 5.72 -36.56 -11.39
CA ARG A 278 4.91 -36.24 -10.21
C ARG A 278 3.52 -35.77 -10.58
N PHE A 279 3.38 -34.94 -11.62
CA PHE A 279 2.11 -34.47 -12.16
C PHE A 279 1.23 -35.62 -12.65
N LEU A 280 1.76 -36.66 -13.27
CA LEU A 280 1.00 -37.84 -13.67
C LEU A 280 0.41 -38.64 -12.48
N ASN A 281 0.98 -38.48 -11.28
CA ASN A 281 0.49 -39.08 -10.05
C ASN A 281 -0.45 -38.12 -9.29
N ASP A 282 -0.20 -36.82 -9.38
CA ASP A 282 -1.01 -35.78 -8.74
C ASP A 282 -1.15 -34.58 -9.69
N SER A 283 -2.23 -34.53 -10.43
CA SER A 283 -2.51 -33.45 -11.39
C SER A 283 -2.75 -32.10 -10.72
N SER A 284 -2.96 -32.06 -9.41
CA SER A 284 -3.10 -30.80 -8.66
C SER A 284 -1.81 -30.00 -8.60
N LEU A 285 -0.65 -30.61 -8.88
CA LEU A 285 0.64 -29.93 -8.87
C LEU A 285 0.74 -28.70 -9.78
N VAL A 286 -0.09 -28.62 -10.83
CA VAL A 286 -0.12 -27.42 -11.68
C VAL A 286 -0.67 -26.18 -10.98
N TYR A 287 -1.36 -26.34 -9.82
CA TYR A 287 -1.90 -25.25 -9.02
C TYR A 287 -1.68 -25.42 -7.51
N SER A 288 -1.04 -26.50 -7.05
CA SER A 288 -0.83 -26.76 -5.62
C SER A 288 0.57 -27.30 -5.29
N ASP A 289 1.58 -26.87 -6.03
CA ASP A 289 2.98 -27.22 -5.78
C ASP A 289 3.54 -26.46 -4.57
N LYS A 290 3.81 -27.17 -3.48
CA LYS A 290 4.34 -26.60 -2.23
C LYS A 290 5.76 -26.04 -2.36
N GLN A 291 6.49 -26.34 -3.44
CA GLN A 291 7.81 -25.79 -3.72
C GLN A 291 7.74 -24.34 -4.23
N VAL A 292 6.56 -23.89 -4.64
CA VAL A 292 6.33 -22.54 -5.16
C VAL A 292 5.49 -21.76 -4.16
N TYR A 293 5.94 -20.58 -3.78
CA TYR A 293 5.16 -19.70 -2.94
C TYR A 293 3.90 -19.21 -3.66
N ASN A 294 2.74 -19.33 -3.02
CA ASN A 294 1.44 -19.01 -3.65
C ASN A 294 1.22 -19.76 -4.97
N ASN A 295 1.43 -21.04 -4.96
CA ASN A 295 1.32 -21.94 -6.10
C ASN A 295 0.02 -21.80 -6.90
N GLU A 296 -1.12 -21.54 -6.26
CA GLU A 296 -2.39 -21.23 -6.94
C GLU A 296 -2.30 -20.09 -7.95
N TRP A 297 -1.38 -19.17 -7.74
CA TRP A 297 -1.22 -17.97 -8.57
C TRP A 297 -0.10 -18.12 -9.58
N LEU A 298 0.97 -18.83 -9.21
CA LEU A 298 2.14 -19.01 -10.06
C LEU A 298 1.96 -20.16 -11.05
N ILE A 299 1.07 -21.11 -10.77
CA ILE A 299 0.85 -22.31 -11.61
C ILE A 299 2.19 -22.98 -12.02
N THR A 300 2.37 -23.33 -13.28
CA THR A 300 3.67 -23.74 -13.84
C THR A 300 4.40 -22.59 -14.56
N GLY A 301 4.12 -21.34 -14.18
CA GLY A 301 4.73 -20.15 -14.77
C GLY A 301 6.26 -20.14 -14.71
N PRO A 302 6.90 -20.48 -13.58
CA PRO A 302 8.36 -20.56 -13.53
C PRO A 302 8.96 -21.56 -14.53
N ILE A 303 8.36 -22.74 -14.70
CA ILE A 303 8.76 -23.71 -15.71
C ILE A 303 8.60 -23.13 -17.11
N SER A 304 7.47 -22.49 -17.39
CA SER A 304 7.22 -21.89 -18.71
C SER A 304 8.26 -20.82 -19.07
N ARG A 305 8.66 -19.99 -18.10
CA ARG A 305 9.75 -19.01 -18.29
C ARG A 305 11.08 -19.68 -18.55
N ALA A 306 11.41 -20.73 -17.86
CA ALA A 306 12.64 -21.49 -18.09
C ALA A 306 12.65 -22.07 -19.53
N ILE A 307 11.56 -22.68 -19.97
CA ILE A 307 11.42 -23.19 -21.34
C ILE A 307 11.60 -22.05 -22.36
N ARG A 308 10.91 -20.92 -22.20
CA ARG A 308 11.00 -19.79 -23.14
C ARG A 308 12.42 -19.22 -23.25
N LYS A 309 13.06 -18.97 -22.11
CA LYS A 309 14.39 -18.35 -22.07
C LYS A 309 15.49 -19.24 -22.57
N LEU A 310 15.40 -20.55 -22.32
CA LEU A 310 16.39 -21.53 -22.70
C LEU A 310 15.99 -22.37 -23.93
N TRP A 311 14.97 -21.97 -24.68
CA TRP A 311 14.46 -22.80 -25.79
C TRP A 311 15.54 -23.24 -26.77
N LYS A 312 16.44 -22.35 -27.19
CA LYS A 312 17.57 -22.70 -28.08
C LYS A 312 18.46 -23.81 -27.53
N GLN A 313 18.58 -23.92 -26.21
CA GLN A 313 19.36 -24.95 -25.52
C GLN A 313 18.56 -26.23 -25.28
N LEU A 314 17.25 -26.13 -25.14
CA LEU A 314 16.34 -27.25 -24.84
C LEU A 314 15.82 -27.94 -26.10
N GLU A 315 15.59 -27.19 -27.19
CA GLU A 315 15.01 -27.67 -28.44
C GLU A 315 15.74 -28.89 -29.04
N PRO A 316 17.09 -28.99 -29.05
CA PRO A 316 17.79 -30.17 -29.56
C PRO A 316 17.51 -31.46 -28.82
N PHE A 317 16.94 -31.38 -27.63
CA PHE A 317 16.56 -32.51 -26.79
C PHE A 317 15.07 -32.78 -26.79
N ALA A 318 14.26 -31.85 -27.22
CA ALA A 318 12.79 -31.86 -27.07
C ALA A 318 12.14 -33.14 -27.63
N ASP A 319 12.65 -33.70 -28.72
CA ASP A 319 12.08 -34.88 -29.37
C ASP A 319 12.73 -36.22 -28.89
N ARG A 320 13.68 -36.16 -27.94
CA ARG A 320 14.18 -37.34 -27.24
C ARG A 320 13.14 -37.86 -26.25
N THR A 321 13.16 -39.17 -26.04
CA THR A 321 12.22 -39.84 -25.13
C THR A 321 12.85 -40.12 -23.75
N PHE A 322 11.99 -40.12 -22.75
CA PHE A 322 12.30 -40.60 -21.39
C PHE A 322 11.15 -41.43 -20.85
N ASP A 323 11.41 -42.24 -19.83
CA ASP A 323 10.38 -43.01 -19.14
C ASP A 323 9.57 -42.06 -18.22
N ASN A 324 8.26 -42.01 -18.42
CA ASN A 324 7.34 -41.16 -17.65
C ASN A 324 7.07 -41.63 -16.21
N GLY A 325 7.75 -42.68 -15.76
CA GLY A 325 7.53 -43.26 -14.42
C GLY A 325 6.36 -44.25 -14.34
N LYS A 326 5.65 -44.47 -15.47
CA LYS A 326 4.57 -45.47 -15.62
C LYS A 326 4.89 -46.53 -16.65
N GLY A 327 6.19 -46.67 -16.99
CA GLY A 327 6.65 -47.68 -17.97
C GLY A 327 6.36 -47.30 -19.44
N GLN A 328 6.10 -46.02 -19.71
CA GLN A 328 5.87 -45.53 -21.08
C GLN A 328 6.91 -44.52 -21.49
N LEU A 329 7.42 -44.67 -22.70
CA LEU A 329 8.32 -43.66 -23.29
C LEU A 329 7.50 -42.49 -23.86
N ILE A 330 7.85 -41.30 -23.46
CA ILE A 330 7.26 -40.07 -23.96
C ILE A 330 8.36 -39.06 -24.35
N THR A 331 8.17 -38.24 -25.36
CA THR A 331 9.11 -37.18 -25.69
C THR A 331 9.01 -36.05 -24.66
N HIS A 332 10.16 -35.36 -24.39
CA HIS A 332 10.18 -34.17 -23.55
C HIS A 332 9.16 -33.14 -24.06
N ARG A 333 9.13 -32.89 -25.36
CA ARG A 333 8.21 -31.95 -26.02
C ARG A 333 6.76 -32.25 -25.65
N LYS A 334 6.31 -33.50 -25.75
CA LYS A 334 4.93 -33.89 -25.44
C LYS A 334 4.64 -33.74 -23.95
N ALA A 335 5.53 -34.22 -23.08
CA ALA A 335 5.35 -34.13 -21.63
C ALA A 335 5.23 -32.67 -21.15
N TRP A 336 6.13 -31.81 -21.66
CA TRP A 336 6.12 -30.39 -21.28
C TRP A 336 4.92 -29.66 -21.86
N ALA A 337 4.45 -30.02 -23.07
CA ALA A 337 3.22 -29.47 -23.63
C ALA A 337 1.99 -29.82 -22.79
N GLU A 338 1.90 -31.07 -22.31
CA GLU A 338 0.79 -31.50 -21.42
C GLU A 338 0.74 -30.69 -20.12
N LEU A 339 1.91 -30.37 -19.50
CA LEU A 339 1.99 -29.49 -18.34
C LEU A 339 1.47 -28.08 -18.66
N MET A 340 1.90 -27.50 -19.77
CA MET A 340 1.47 -26.16 -20.17
C MET A 340 -0.04 -26.11 -20.46
N GLN A 341 -0.58 -27.12 -21.14
CA GLN A 341 -2.00 -27.23 -21.42
C GLN A 341 -2.82 -27.34 -20.12
N ALA A 342 -2.39 -28.18 -19.17
CA ALA A 342 -3.06 -28.33 -17.88
C ALA A 342 -3.10 -26.98 -17.11
N SER A 343 -1.98 -26.25 -17.10
CA SER A 343 -1.91 -24.93 -16.47
C SER A 343 -2.79 -23.89 -17.15
N LEU A 344 -2.81 -23.85 -18.47
CA LEU A 344 -3.71 -22.95 -19.22
C LEU A 344 -5.18 -23.24 -18.94
N LYS A 345 -5.57 -24.52 -18.95
CA LYS A 345 -6.93 -24.91 -18.65
C LYS A 345 -7.36 -24.52 -17.24
N TYR A 346 -6.46 -24.68 -16.25
CA TYR A 346 -6.72 -24.24 -14.89
C TYR A 346 -6.86 -22.72 -14.82
N SER A 347 -5.91 -21.98 -15.38
CA SER A 347 -5.84 -20.52 -15.26
C SER A 347 -7.04 -19.82 -15.86
N THR A 348 -7.53 -20.24 -17.03
CA THR A 348 -8.69 -19.62 -17.69
C THR A 348 -9.96 -19.73 -16.87
N THR A 349 -10.11 -20.81 -16.08
CA THR A 349 -11.27 -21.04 -15.23
C THR A 349 -11.13 -20.50 -13.81
N HIS A 350 -9.92 -20.13 -13.39
CA HIS A 350 -9.61 -19.65 -12.03
C HIS A 350 -8.99 -18.24 -12.03
N ARG A 351 -9.30 -17.42 -13.02
CA ARG A 351 -8.86 -16.01 -13.04
C ARG A 351 -9.37 -15.29 -11.80
N ARG A 352 -8.55 -14.37 -11.29
CA ARG A 352 -8.82 -13.62 -10.05
C ARG A 352 -9.26 -12.20 -10.38
N GLN A 353 -10.09 -11.62 -9.54
CA GLN A 353 -10.55 -10.24 -9.70
C GLN A 353 -9.73 -9.21 -8.93
N TYR A 354 -8.86 -9.64 -8.02
CA TYR A 354 -7.97 -8.74 -7.29
C TYR A 354 -6.73 -8.42 -8.12
N THR A 355 -6.35 -7.14 -8.13
CA THR A 355 -5.38 -6.60 -9.07
C THR A 355 -4.06 -7.38 -9.11
N ASN A 356 -3.38 -7.57 -7.99
CA ASN A 356 -2.09 -8.27 -8.01
C ASN A 356 -2.24 -9.76 -8.35
N GLN A 357 -3.30 -10.41 -7.90
CA GLN A 357 -3.55 -11.81 -8.21
C GLN A 357 -3.86 -12.02 -9.69
N SER A 358 -4.65 -11.12 -10.29
CA SER A 358 -4.91 -11.18 -11.74
C SER A 358 -3.64 -10.91 -12.54
N MET A 359 -2.81 -9.95 -12.13
CA MET A 359 -1.51 -9.69 -12.78
C MET A 359 -0.62 -10.92 -12.78
N ILE A 360 -0.48 -11.61 -11.65
CA ILE A 360 0.37 -12.79 -11.54
C ILE A 360 -0.16 -13.94 -12.40
N ILE A 361 -1.45 -14.28 -12.26
CA ILE A 361 -2.05 -15.41 -12.99
C ILE A 361 -2.00 -15.14 -14.48
N ASP A 362 -2.46 -13.97 -14.93
CA ASP A 362 -2.57 -13.66 -16.35
C ASP A 362 -1.18 -13.57 -17.02
N MET A 363 -0.17 -13.08 -16.29
CA MET A 363 1.22 -13.09 -16.75
C MET A 363 1.75 -14.51 -16.94
N PHE A 364 1.58 -15.38 -15.97
CA PHE A 364 2.06 -16.75 -16.12
C PHE A 364 1.22 -17.59 -17.08
N MET A 365 -0.07 -17.27 -17.24
CA MET A 365 -0.88 -17.84 -18.31
C MET A 365 -0.34 -17.44 -19.70
N TYR A 366 0.03 -16.17 -19.89
CA TYR A 366 0.70 -15.71 -21.10
C TYR A 366 2.02 -16.44 -21.32
N ASP A 367 2.87 -16.57 -20.30
CA ASP A 367 4.14 -17.29 -20.38
C ASP A 367 3.95 -18.78 -20.69
N CYS A 368 2.98 -19.45 -20.08
CA CYS A 368 2.62 -20.83 -20.38
C CYS A 368 2.19 -21.01 -21.85
N ASN A 369 1.35 -20.11 -22.34
CA ASN A 369 0.93 -20.14 -23.75
C ASN A 369 2.10 -19.92 -24.74
N LYS A 370 3.00 -19.00 -24.42
CA LYS A 370 4.21 -18.78 -25.24
C LYS A 370 5.13 -20.00 -25.22
N ALA A 371 5.26 -20.68 -24.09
CA ALA A 371 6.00 -21.94 -24.00
C ALA A 371 5.30 -23.06 -24.79
N LEU A 372 3.96 -23.18 -24.68
CA LEU A 372 3.18 -24.14 -25.45
C LEU A 372 3.30 -23.92 -26.96
N ALA A 373 3.34 -22.66 -27.41
CA ALA A 373 3.53 -22.34 -28.83
C ALA A 373 4.89 -22.82 -29.38
N LEU A 374 5.91 -22.97 -28.53
CA LEU A 374 7.21 -23.57 -28.89
C LEU A 374 7.16 -25.10 -28.91
N LEU A 375 6.33 -25.69 -28.04
CA LEU A 375 6.25 -27.15 -27.84
C LEU A 375 5.22 -27.79 -28.76
N ASP A 376 4.03 -27.20 -28.83
CA ASP A 376 2.87 -27.71 -29.59
C ASP A 376 2.04 -26.53 -30.14
N PRO A 377 2.46 -25.92 -31.25
CA PRO A 377 1.81 -24.74 -31.84
C PRO A 377 0.32 -24.93 -32.16
N LYS A 378 -0.09 -26.18 -32.42
CA LYS A 378 -1.49 -26.47 -32.82
C LYS A 378 -2.47 -26.32 -31.65
N ASN A 379 -1.99 -26.56 -30.42
CA ASN A 379 -2.79 -26.52 -29.21
C ASN A 379 -2.56 -25.22 -28.38
N ALA A 380 -1.66 -24.34 -28.82
CA ALA A 380 -1.48 -23.03 -28.24
C ALA A 380 -2.66 -22.10 -28.61
N LEU A 381 -3.08 -21.26 -27.65
CA LEU A 381 -4.02 -20.18 -27.94
C LEU A 381 -3.38 -19.15 -28.85
N PRO A 382 -4.13 -18.48 -29.73
CA PRO A 382 -3.62 -17.31 -30.44
C PRO A 382 -3.06 -16.28 -29.46
N GLU A 383 -1.89 -15.71 -29.76
CA GLU A 383 -1.21 -14.80 -28.83
C GLU A 383 -2.08 -13.61 -28.43
N TYR A 384 -2.87 -13.05 -29.35
CA TYR A 384 -3.76 -11.92 -29.04
C TYR A 384 -4.76 -12.21 -27.92
N GLN A 385 -5.15 -13.48 -27.73
CA GLN A 385 -6.10 -13.87 -26.69
C GLN A 385 -5.44 -13.81 -25.30
N THR A 386 -4.23 -14.33 -25.14
CA THR A 386 -3.50 -14.26 -23.88
C THR A 386 -2.94 -12.86 -23.62
N LEU A 387 -2.58 -12.11 -24.65
CA LEU A 387 -2.23 -10.69 -24.53
C LEU A 387 -3.43 -9.86 -24.04
N LYS A 388 -4.65 -10.17 -24.49
CA LYS A 388 -5.86 -9.53 -23.99
C LYS A 388 -6.03 -9.71 -22.48
N TYR A 389 -5.74 -10.89 -21.94
CA TYR A 389 -5.76 -11.11 -20.49
C TYR A 389 -4.74 -10.22 -19.77
N LEU A 390 -3.55 -10.01 -20.32
CA LEU A 390 -2.59 -9.06 -19.77
C LEU A 390 -3.13 -7.62 -19.77
N HIS A 391 -3.78 -7.20 -20.85
CA HIS A 391 -4.41 -5.88 -20.92
C HIS A 391 -5.52 -5.71 -19.88
N GLU A 392 -6.30 -6.75 -19.63
CA GLU A 392 -7.35 -6.75 -18.59
C GLU A 392 -6.74 -6.63 -17.19
N SER A 393 -5.68 -7.37 -16.90
CA SER A 393 -5.06 -7.41 -15.57
C SER A 393 -4.45 -6.07 -15.15
N ILE A 394 -4.04 -5.24 -16.11
CA ILE A 394 -3.49 -3.90 -15.89
C ILE A 394 -4.46 -2.77 -16.26
N GLY A 395 -5.75 -3.07 -16.40
CA GLY A 395 -6.80 -2.08 -16.59
C GLY A 395 -6.77 -1.32 -17.91
N LEU A 396 -6.17 -1.86 -18.97
CA LEU A 396 -6.26 -1.30 -20.33
C LEU A 396 -7.60 -1.61 -20.98
N THR A 397 -8.17 -2.76 -20.66
CA THR A 397 -9.50 -3.19 -21.11
C THR A 397 -10.32 -3.67 -19.92
N PRO A 398 -11.66 -3.66 -20.02
CA PRO A 398 -12.49 -4.19 -18.95
C PRO A 398 -12.19 -5.65 -18.65
N TRP A 399 -12.18 -6.00 -17.37
CA TRP A 399 -11.93 -7.35 -16.92
C TRP A 399 -13.11 -8.27 -17.28
N LEU A 400 -12.86 -9.28 -18.12
CA LEU A 400 -13.89 -10.20 -18.62
C LEU A 400 -14.33 -11.27 -17.64
N GLY A 401 -13.68 -11.33 -16.48
CA GLY A 401 -13.99 -12.35 -15.49
C GLY A 401 -13.29 -13.67 -15.76
N ARG A 402 -13.76 -14.70 -15.05
CA ARG A 402 -13.32 -16.09 -15.23
C ARG A 402 -14.30 -16.83 -16.11
N GLU A 403 -13.79 -17.73 -16.92
CA GLU A 403 -14.63 -18.59 -17.73
C GLU A 403 -15.36 -19.62 -16.86
N THR A 404 -16.64 -19.80 -17.11
CA THR A 404 -17.46 -20.85 -16.51
C THR A 404 -18.25 -21.58 -17.60
N LEU A 405 -18.85 -22.74 -17.26
CA LEU A 405 -19.72 -23.48 -18.20
C LEU A 405 -20.93 -22.66 -18.67
N LYS A 406 -21.27 -21.57 -17.97
CA LYS A 406 -22.39 -20.66 -18.30
C LYS A 406 -21.93 -19.36 -18.96
N GLY A 407 -20.67 -19.26 -19.34
CA GLY A 407 -20.04 -18.05 -19.85
C GLY A 407 -19.23 -17.28 -18.79
N PRO A 408 -18.64 -16.14 -19.15
CA PRO A 408 -17.80 -15.35 -18.24
C PRO A 408 -18.59 -14.84 -17.04
N GLU A 409 -18.04 -15.02 -15.83
CA GLU A 409 -18.60 -14.47 -14.60
C GLU A 409 -17.97 -13.10 -14.31
N LYS A 410 -18.78 -12.05 -14.25
CA LYS A 410 -18.37 -10.66 -14.10
C LYS A 410 -19.04 -10.01 -12.89
N PRO A 411 -18.57 -10.29 -11.68
CA PRO A 411 -19.23 -9.84 -10.45
C PRO A 411 -19.26 -8.32 -10.27
N LEU A 412 -18.34 -7.58 -10.91
CA LEU A 412 -18.24 -6.13 -10.83
C LEU A 412 -18.74 -5.41 -12.11
N GLY A 413 -19.41 -6.15 -13.02
CA GLY A 413 -20.03 -5.63 -14.24
C GLY A 413 -19.09 -5.61 -15.45
N ASP A 414 -19.69 -5.26 -16.62
CA ASP A 414 -19.02 -5.35 -17.92
C ASP A 414 -17.90 -4.33 -18.15
N ASN A 415 -17.93 -3.22 -17.40
CA ASN A 415 -17.03 -2.09 -17.60
C ASN A 415 -16.01 -1.92 -16.46
N TYR A 416 -15.87 -2.92 -15.59
CA TYR A 416 -14.92 -2.83 -14.48
C TYR A 416 -13.48 -2.93 -14.97
N LEU A 417 -12.66 -1.91 -14.66
CA LEU A 417 -11.23 -1.89 -14.90
C LEU A 417 -10.49 -2.24 -13.60
N GLN A 418 -9.42 -3.02 -13.68
CA GLN A 418 -8.56 -3.37 -12.54
C GLN A 418 -7.74 -2.18 -12.03
N LEU A 419 -7.56 -1.15 -12.84
CA LEU A 419 -6.95 0.12 -12.47
C LEU A 419 -7.92 1.26 -12.75
N THR A 420 -7.69 2.39 -12.08
CA THR A 420 -8.37 3.65 -12.44
C THR A 420 -7.87 4.19 -13.77
N HIS A 421 -8.63 5.08 -14.39
CA HIS A 421 -8.17 5.76 -15.62
C HIS A 421 -6.88 6.55 -15.40
N LYS A 422 -6.62 6.99 -14.17
CA LYS A 422 -5.38 7.68 -13.79
C LYS A 422 -4.22 6.73 -13.46
N GLY A 423 -4.45 5.43 -13.38
CA GLY A 423 -3.42 4.39 -13.21
C GLY A 423 -3.19 3.94 -11.77
N LEU A 424 -4.09 4.23 -10.83
CA LEU A 424 -4.05 3.64 -9.50
C LEU A 424 -4.59 2.20 -9.53
N THR A 425 -3.95 1.33 -8.76
CA THR A 425 -4.44 -0.02 -8.53
C THR A 425 -5.62 -0.03 -7.59
N LYS A 426 -6.59 -0.89 -7.83
CA LYS A 426 -7.76 -1.04 -6.97
C LYS A 426 -8.08 -2.50 -6.67
N GLU A 427 -8.44 -2.72 -5.41
CA GLU A 427 -9.01 -3.98 -4.92
C GLU A 427 -10.28 -3.64 -4.15
N LEU A 428 -11.34 -3.26 -4.86
CA LEU A 428 -12.56 -2.62 -4.39
C LEU A 428 -12.41 -1.13 -4.00
N GLY A 429 -11.19 -0.60 -3.97
CA GLY A 429 -10.85 0.80 -3.68
C GLY A 429 -9.35 1.02 -3.78
N PHE A 430 -8.88 2.20 -3.47
CA PHE A 430 -7.45 2.52 -3.46
C PHE A 430 -6.68 1.66 -2.47
N VAL A 431 -5.63 1.05 -2.96
CA VAL A 431 -4.71 0.23 -2.15
C VAL A 431 -3.38 0.94 -2.09
N GLY A 432 -3.08 1.56 -0.95
CA GLY A 432 -1.88 2.36 -0.75
C GLY A 432 -0.60 1.54 -0.87
N TYR A 433 -0.10 1.04 0.26
CA TYR A 433 1.13 0.24 0.31
C TYR A 433 1.03 -1.08 -0.46
N TYR A 434 -0.02 -1.84 -0.25
CA TYR A 434 -0.22 -3.15 -0.90
C TYR A 434 -0.41 -3.01 -2.43
N GLY A 435 -0.88 -1.85 -2.88
CA GLY A 435 -1.05 -1.55 -4.30
C GLY A 435 0.25 -1.30 -5.06
N GLU A 436 1.40 -1.39 -4.40
CA GLU A 436 2.72 -1.31 -5.03
C GLU A 436 3.05 -2.60 -5.82
N VAL A 437 2.31 -2.81 -6.90
CA VAL A 437 2.46 -3.97 -7.79
C VAL A 437 3.17 -3.62 -9.11
N LEU A 438 3.91 -2.52 -9.12
CA LEU A 438 4.64 -2.07 -10.32
C LEU A 438 5.70 -3.07 -10.77
N ASP A 439 6.25 -3.85 -9.86
CA ASP A 439 7.12 -4.98 -10.15
C ASP A 439 6.48 -5.99 -11.08
N TRP A 440 5.22 -6.38 -10.82
CA TRP A 440 4.50 -7.28 -11.71
C TRP A 440 4.24 -6.65 -13.08
N VAL A 441 3.93 -5.36 -13.15
CA VAL A 441 3.69 -4.68 -14.44
C VAL A 441 4.97 -4.62 -15.27
N VAL A 442 6.13 -4.40 -14.65
CA VAL A 442 7.42 -4.48 -15.34
C VAL A 442 7.68 -5.89 -15.86
N ASP A 443 7.41 -6.92 -15.03
CA ASP A 443 7.54 -8.33 -15.45
C ASP A 443 6.56 -8.70 -16.57
N ILE A 444 5.30 -8.22 -16.51
CA ILE A 444 4.31 -8.37 -17.58
C ILE A 444 4.86 -7.78 -18.87
N TYR A 445 5.39 -6.54 -18.82
CA TYR A 445 6.00 -5.92 -19.99
C TYR A 445 7.17 -6.75 -20.54
N LYS A 446 8.09 -7.19 -19.66
CA LYS A 446 9.23 -8.04 -20.05
C LYS A 446 8.79 -9.37 -20.68
N SER A 447 7.68 -9.96 -20.21
CA SER A 447 7.11 -11.18 -20.78
C SER A 447 6.68 -11.01 -22.23
N THR A 448 6.30 -9.81 -22.64
CA THR A 448 5.92 -9.50 -24.04
C THR A 448 7.13 -9.16 -24.92
N CYS A 449 8.30 -8.92 -24.34
CA CYS A 449 9.52 -8.62 -25.10
C CYS A 449 10.11 -9.87 -25.76
N VAL A 450 10.80 -9.67 -26.87
CA VAL A 450 11.72 -10.67 -27.42
C VAL A 450 12.91 -10.79 -26.44
N PRO A 451 13.31 -12.00 -26.04
CA PRO A 451 14.43 -12.17 -25.12
C PRO A 451 15.70 -11.44 -25.59
N GLY A 452 16.29 -10.63 -24.71
CA GLY A 452 17.45 -9.79 -25.02
C GLY A 452 17.15 -8.43 -25.68
N PHE A 453 15.87 -8.13 -25.99
CA PHE A 453 15.46 -6.88 -26.66
C PHE A 453 14.34 -6.18 -25.88
N PRO A 454 14.65 -5.43 -24.81
CA PRO A 454 13.65 -4.86 -23.90
C PRO A 454 12.76 -3.78 -24.53
N SER A 455 13.09 -3.26 -25.71
CA SER A 455 12.27 -2.27 -26.43
C SER A 455 11.19 -2.89 -27.33
N THR A 456 11.12 -4.22 -27.43
CA THR A 456 10.21 -4.94 -28.36
C THR A 456 8.89 -5.37 -27.72
N GLY A 457 8.66 -5.02 -26.45
CA GLY A 457 7.44 -5.38 -25.72
C GLY A 457 6.21 -4.60 -26.19
N ASP A 458 5.05 -5.01 -25.69
CA ASP A 458 3.78 -4.36 -25.98
C ASP A 458 3.79 -2.88 -25.56
N ALA A 459 3.55 -1.98 -26.53
CA ALA A 459 3.63 -0.54 -26.32
C ALA A 459 2.54 -0.02 -25.38
N GLN A 460 1.34 -0.61 -25.38
CA GLN A 460 0.24 -0.21 -24.51
C GLN A 460 0.55 -0.59 -23.05
N ILE A 461 1.11 -1.78 -22.84
CA ILE A 461 1.57 -2.21 -21.50
C ILE A 461 2.68 -1.27 -21.00
N ARG A 462 3.63 -0.89 -21.86
CA ARG A 462 4.69 0.06 -21.51
C ARG A 462 4.13 1.41 -21.05
N GLU A 463 3.21 1.98 -21.82
CA GLU A 463 2.60 3.28 -21.46
C GLU A 463 1.76 3.18 -20.18
N GLN A 464 1.07 2.06 -19.96
CA GLN A 464 0.32 1.84 -18.72
C GLN A 464 1.23 1.72 -17.51
N LEU A 465 2.35 1.00 -17.62
CA LEU A 465 3.39 0.92 -16.60
C LEU A 465 3.89 2.32 -16.20
N LEU A 466 4.23 3.14 -17.19
CA LEU A 466 4.72 4.50 -16.95
C LEU A 466 3.64 5.39 -16.32
N LYS A 467 2.38 5.25 -16.72
CA LYS A 467 1.24 5.94 -16.09
C LYS A 467 1.13 5.54 -14.61
N MET A 468 1.12 4.25 -14.32
CA MET A 468 1.06 3.74 -12.94
C MET A 468 2.21 4.29 -12.08
N MET A 469 3.43 4.22 -12.57
CA MET A 469 4.61 4.74 -11.89
C MET A 469 4.48 6.24 -11.58
N ARG A 470 4.11 7.06 -12.57
CA ARG A 470 3.94 8.52 -12.39
C ARG A 470 2.85 8.83 -11.37
N THR A 471 1.72 8.14 -11.44
CA THR A 471 0.60 8.33 -10.52
C THR A 471 0.96 7.93 -9.10
N ARG A 472 1.61 6.78 -8.93
CA ARG A 472 2.07 6.32 -7.61
C ARG A 472 3.13 7.24 -7.01
N SER A 473 3.90 7.96 -7.80
CA SER A 473 4.92 8.89 -7.33
C SER A 473 4.36 10.03 -6.47
N TYR A 474 3.09 10.42 -6.64
CA TYR A 474 2.42 11.42 -5.78
C TYR A 474 2.24 10.93 -4.33
N PHE A 475 2.24 9.61 -4.12
CA PHE A 475 2.04 8.99 -2.81
C PHE A 475 3.38 8.58 -2.16
N ARG A 476 4.39 9.42 -2.30
CA ARG A 476 5.69 9.36 -1.65
C ARG A 476 5.96 10.69 -0.97
N TYR A 477 6.28 10.69 0.31
CA TYR A 477 6.55 11.93 1.06
C TYR A 477 7.92 11.91 1.72
N PRO A 478 8.54 13.09 1.90
CA PRO A 478 9.86 13.21 2.52
C PRO A 478 9.88 12.68 3.94
N SER A 479 10.90 11.89 4.24
CA SER A 479 11.13 11.28 5.53
C SER A 479 12.62 11.08 5.79
N GLN A 480 12.94 10.32 6.79
CA GLN A 480 14.29 9.83 7.07
C GLN A 480 14.24 8.34 7.37
N ASP A 481 15.36 7.66 7.16
CA ASP A 481 15.53 6.28 7.58
C ASP A 481 15.90 6.18 9.07
N GLU A 482 16.09 4.96 9.55
CA GLU A 482 16.44 4.66 10.94
C GLU A 482 17.79 5.25 11.39
N ASN A 483 18.64 5.64 10.45
CA ASN A 483 19.97 6.23 10.68
C ASN A 483 19.95 7.75 10.54
N GLY A 484 18.81 8.35 10.22
CA GLY A 484 18.62 9.79 10.03
C GLY A 484 19.03 10.30 8.65
N TYR A 485 19.17 9.42 7.67
CA TYR A 485 19.44 9.82 6.29
C TYR A 485 18.16 10.21 5.57
N ARG A 486 18.27 11.16 4.64
CA ARG A 486 17.16 11.59 3.80
C ARG A 486 16.58 10.42 3.03
N ALA A 487 15.27 10.28 3.07
CA ALA A 487 14.53 9.22 2.41
C ALA A 487 13.17 9.73 1.94
N MET A 488 12.51 8.93 1.13
CA MET A 488 11.09 9.06 0.84
C MET A 488 10.36 7.87 1.46
N ARG A 489 9.14 8.10 1.91
CA ARG A 489 8.30 7.08 2.51
C ARG A 489 7.01 6.96 1.73
N ILE A 490 6.54 5.73 1.52
CA ILE A 490 5.25 5.48 0.88
C ILE A 490 4.11 5.93 1.78
N GLU A 491 3.10 6.57 1.19
CA GLU A 491 1.87 6.88 1.90
C GLU A 491 1.05 5.61 2.14
N ALA A 492 0.86 5.25 3.40
CA ALA A 492 0.14 4.05 3.83
C ALA A 492 -0.99 4.33 4.82
N VAL A 493 -1.23 5.61 5.17
CA VAL A 493 -2.30 6.01 6.09
C VAL A 493 -3.64 6.05 5.39
N VAL A 494 -3.67 6.66 4.19
CA VAL A 494 -4.87 6.69 3.36
C VAL A 494 -4.86 5.52 2.40
N GLY A 495 -5.99 4.84 2.27
CA GLY A 495 -6.12 3.69 1.40
C GLY A 495 -6.76 2.52 2.10
N TRP A 496 -7.03 1.50 1.33
CA TRP A 496 -7.67 0.27 1.75
C TRP A 496 -6.66 -0.89 1.70
N ARG A 497 -6.73 -1.80 2.68
CA ARG A 497 -5.91 -3.02 2.76
C ARG A 497 -4.40 -2.83 3.03
N ASP A 498 -4.00 -1.69 3.56
CA ASP A 498 -2.57 -1.41 3.75
C ASP A 498 -2.04 -1.40 5.16
N ALA A 499 -2.71 -1.98 5.87
CA ALA A 499 -2.75 -1.98 7.26
C ALA A 499 -1.56 -2.49 8.04
N SER A 500 -0.61 -3.07 7.43
CA SER A 500 0.52 -3.66 8.17
C SER A 500 1.74 -2.74 8.27
N HIS A 501 1.69 -1.55 7.68
CA HIS A 501 2.87 -0.70 7.53
C HIS A 501 2.58 0.80 7.70
N TYR A 502 1.99 1.19 8.83
CA TYR A 502 2.00 2.59 9.20
C TYR A 502 3.32 2.91 9.91
N PRO A 503 4.02 3.94 9.52
CA PRO A 503 3.74 5.02 8.56
C PRO A 503 4.04 4.68 7.09
N GLY A 504 4.28 3.44 6.75
CA GLY A 504 4.67 2.99 5.43
C GLY A 504 6.18 2.79 5.30
N ASN A 505 6.59 1.96 4.35
CA ASN A 505 7.99 1.65 4.12
C ASN A 505 8.73 2.80 3.45
N ILE A 506 10.03 2.86 3.70
CA ILE A 506 10.93 3.74 2.97
C ILE A 506 11.15 3.16 1.57
N THR A 507 10.67 3.86 0.55
CA THR A 507 10.82 3.47 -0.84
C THR A 507 10.67 4.65 -1.80
N TYR A 508 11.34 4.58 -2.93
CA TYR A 508 11.35 5.62 -3.96
C TYR A 508 10.52 5.29 -5.19
N GLY A 509 10.23 4.06 -5.42
CA GLY A 509 9.51 3.62 -6.59
C GLY A 509 8.81 2.29 -6.31
N ASP A 510 9.48 1.24 -6.66
CA ASP A 510 8.98 -0.11 -6.49
C ASP A 510 9.04 -0.56 -5.01
N ARG A 511 8.40 -1.63 -4.73
CA ARG A 511 8.35 -2.24 -3.39
C ARG A 511 9.74 -2.68 -2.95
N ALA A 512 10.21 -2.20 -1.81
CA ALA A 512 11.52 -2.55 -1.25
C ALA A 512 11.56 -3.92 -0.57
N ILE A 513 10.58 -4.79 -0.82
CA ILE A 513 10.47 -6.11 -0.22
C ILE A 513 10.77 -7.17 -1.27
N ALA A 514 11.23 -8.30 -0.84
CA ALA A 514 11.69 -9.50 -1.49
C ALA A 514 10.79 -10.13 -2.57
N TRP A 515 10.24 -9.35 -3.46
CA TRP A 515 9.61 -9.82 -4.68
C TRP A 515 10.62 -9.78 -5.83
N ASP A 516 10.22 -10.14 -7.02
CA ASP A 516 11.13 -10.41 -8.12
C ASP A 516 11.67 -9.15 -8.81
N ALA A 517 11.13 -7.98 -8.48
CA ALA A 517 11.57 -6.71 -9.03
C ALA A 517 12.39 -5.86 -8.04
N THR A 518 13.10 -4.89 -8.59
CA THR A 518 13.90 -3.92 -7.84
C THR A 518 13.46 -2.50 -8.18
N PRO A 519 13.75 -1.51 -7.33
CA PRO A 519 13.44 -0.11 -7.61
C PRO A 519 14.06 0.46 -8.89
N LEU A 520 15.12 -0.16 -9.39
CA LEU A 520 15.76 0.27 -10.64
C LEU A 520 15.15 -0.37 -11.89
N MET A 521 14.38 -1.43 -11.73
CA MET A 521 13.91 -2.26 -12.84
C MET A 521 13.09 -1.46 -13.86
N THR A 522 12.14 -0.65 -13.40
CA THR A 522 11.33 0.19 -14.29
C THR A 522 12.19 1.17 -15.07
N ALA A 523 13.13 1.83 -14.39
CA ALA A 523 14.04 2.80 -15.01
C ALA A 523 14.96 2.16 -16.04
N ALA A 524 15.60 1.05 -15.69
CA ALA A 524 16.51 0.34 -16.59
C ALA A 524 15.80 -0.31 -17.79
N THR A 525 14.56 -0.77 -17.60
CA THR A 525 13.78 -1.41 -18.64
C THR A 525 13.20 -0.40 -19.63
N THR A 526 12.73 0.75 -19.16
CA THR A 526 11.99 1.72 -19.99
C THR A 526 12.85 2.90 -20.48
N LEU A 527 13.88 3.25 -19.75
CA LEU A 527 14.70 4.46 -19.91
C LEU A 527 13.85 5.75 -19.96
N ASP A 528 12.65 5.71 -19.36
CA ASP A 528 11.81 6.90 -19.23
C ASP A 528 12.46 7.91 -18.28
N SER A 529 12.42 9.19 -18.66
CA SER A 529 13.10 10.25 -17.89
C SER A 529 12.61 10.41 -16.46
N CYS A 530 11.31 10.18 -16.21
CA CYS A 530 10.75 10.22 -14.86
C CYS A 530 11.23 9.01 -14.05
N ALA A 531 11.20 7.81 -14.62
CA ALA A 531 11.69 6.60 -13.95
C ALA A 531 13.19 6.69 -13.64
N VAL A 532 13.99 7.17 -14.61
CA VAL A 532 15.43 7.42 -14.41
C VAL A 532 15.67 8.45 -13.32
N GLY A 533 14.91 9.55 -13.30
CA GLY A 533 15.03 10.58 -12.27
C GLY A 533 14.69 10.07 -10.87
N MET A 534 13.66 9.23 -10.72
CA MET A 534 13.32 8.58 -9.45
C MET A 534 14.46 7.65 -8.99
N ALA A 535 15.00 6.84 -9.88
CA ALA A 535 16.11 5.94 -9.57
C ALA A 535 17.37 6.72 -9.17
N GLN A 536 17.70 7.78 -9.90
CA GLN A 536 18.82 8.65 -9.58
C GLN A 536 18.64 9.37 -8.24
N GLN A 537 17.42 9.84 -7.94
CA GLN A 537 17.12 10.43 -6.63
C GLN A 537 17.34 9.42 -5.50
N MET A 538 16.86 8.18 -5.65
CA MET A 538 17.06 7.11 -4.68
C MET A 538 18.55 6.81 -4.46
N ILE A 539 19.36 6.79 -5.53
CA ILE A 539 20.81 6.59 -5.46
C ILE A 539 21.47 7.78 -4.74
N ASN A 540 21.11 9.02 -5.11
CA ASN A 540 21.68 10.25 -4.54
C ASN A 540 21.31 10.42 -3.05
N ASP A 541 20.15 9.94 -2.63
CA ASP A 541 19.74 9.90 -1.23
C ASP A 541 20.33 8.68 -0.49
N ASN A 542 21.09 7.86 -1.20
CA ASN A 542 21.74 6.63 -0.75
C ASN A 542 20.77 5.51 -0.28
N GLN A 543 19.51 5.60 -0.64
CA GLN A 543 18.50 4.62 -0.26
C GLN A 543 18.56 3.35 -1.12
N PHE A 544 19.16 3.41 -2.30
CA PHE A 544 19.47 2.24 -3.11
C PHE A 544 20.36 1.23 -2.35
N PHE A 545 21.48 1.70 -1.81
CA PHE A 545 22.40 0.82 -1.07
C PHE A 545 21.79 0.34 0.25
N ASN A 546 21.03 1.17 0.95
CA ASN A 546 20.29 0.76 2.15
C ASN A 546 19.28 -0.37 1.82
N MET A 547 18.61 -0.29 0.69
CA MET A 547 17.72 -1.35 0.21
C MET A 547 18.48 -2.64 -0.10
N VAL A 548 19.66 -2.56 -0.76
CA VAL A 548 20.48 -3.73 -1.07
C VAL A 548 20.99 -4.39 0.22
N ASP A 549 21.50 -3.60 1.18
CA ASP A 549 21.95 -4.10 2.48
C ASP A 549 20.83 -4.87 3.21
N LYS A 550 19.62 -4.29 3.27
CA LYS A 550 18.45 -4.96 3.87
C LYS A 550 18.10 -6.27 3.15
N LYS A 551 18.18 -6.29 1.82
CA LYS A 551 17.96 -7.54 1.07
C LYS A 551 19.05 -8.58 1.32
N LEU A 552 20.29 -8.15 1.52
CA LEU A 552 21.39 -9.06 1.86
C LEU A 552 21.22 -9.74 3.22
N GLU A 553 20.54 -9.10 4.16
CA GLU A 553 20.20 -9.68 5.47
C GLU A 553 19.05 -10.70 5.40
N MET A 554 18.17 -10.60 4.40
CA MET A 554 17.03 -11.48 4.23
C MET A 554 17.45 -12.83 3.67
N LYS A 555 16.75 -13.92 4.05
CA LYS A 555 17.03 -15.28 3.58
C LYS A 555 16.03 -15.74 2.51
N GLY A 556 16.44 -16.72 1.74
CA GLY A 556 15.60 -17.44 0.79
C GLY A 556 15.93 -17.15 -0.68
N ILE A 557 15.70 -18.16 -1.50
CA ILE A 557 16.03 -18.15 -2.94
C ILE A 557 15.33 -17.01 -3.69
N ARG A 558 14.11 -16.68 -3.32
CA ARG A 558 13.34 -15.61 -3.96
C ARG A 558 13.97 -14.24 -3.76
N VAL A 559 14.51 -13.99 -2.56
CA VAL A 559 15.27 -12.77 -2.26
C VAL A 559 16.55 -12.76 -3.09
N THR A 560 17.31 -13.85 -3.09
CA THR A 560 18.56 -13.94 -3.86
C THR A 560 18.30 -13.74 -5.35
N LYS A 561 17.25 -14.36 -5.90
CA LYS A 561 16.84 -14.15 -7.30
C LYS A 561 16.54 -12.67 -7.60
N SER A 562 15.88 -11.94 -6.68
CA SER A 562 15.56 -10.52 -6.88
C SER A 562 16.81 -9.61 -6.93
N LEU A 563 17.97 -10.11 -6.52
CA LEU A 563 19.24 -9.40 -6.59
C LEU A 563 19.93 -9.52 -7.96
N LEU A 564 19.56 -10.52 -8.77
CA LEU A 564 20.29 -10.93 -9.98
C LEU A 564 20.57 -9.77 -10.95
N HIS A 565 19.60 -8.94 -11.22
CA HIS A 565 19.71 -7.89 -12.25
C HIS A 565 20.13 -6.53 -11.68
N ILE A 566 20.18 -6.38 -10.36
CA ILE A 566 20.49 -5.09 -9.70
C ILE A 566 21.85 -4.51 -10.16
N PRO A 567 22.95 -5.26 -10.27
CA PRO A 567 24.21 -4.68 -10.71
C PRO A 567 24.13 -4.08 -12.12
N ASP A 568 23.52 -4.80 -13.06
CA ASP A 568 23.40 -4.36 -14.44
C ASP A 568 22.43 -3.18 -14.55
N GLU A 569 21.31 -3.20 -13.83
CA GLU A 569 20.35 -2.11 -13.76
C GLU A 569 20.97 -0.84 -13.16
N TYR A 570 21.76 -0.99 -12.09
CA TYR A 570 22.51 0.13 -11.50
C TYR A 570 23.48 0.76 -12.50
N GLU A 571 24.24 -0.05 -13.21
CA GLU A 571 25.16 0.44 -14.25
C GLU A 571 24.44 1.16 -15.40
N VAL A 572 23.28 0.66 -15.81
CA VAL A 572 22.45 1.31 -16.83
C VAL A 572 22.03 2.70 -16.38
N ILE A 573 21.58 2.83 -15.13
CA ILE A 573 21.13 4.13 -14.59
C ILE A 573 22.30 5.10 -14.39
N MET A 574 23.45 4.62 -13.90
CA MET A 574 24.64 5.45 -13.72
C MET A 574 25.22 6.01 -15.02
N LYS A 575 24.97 5.35 -16.15
CA LYS A 575 25.34 5.84 -17.49
C LYS A 575 24.37 6.88 -18.06
N GLN A 576 23.17 7.05 -17.44
CA GLN A 576 22.20 8.05 -17.89
C GLN A 576 22.62 9.46 -17.47
N LYS A 577 22.30 10.45 -18.29
CA LYS A 577 22.44 11.87 -17.91
C LYS A 577 21.54 12.15 -16.68
N PRO A 578 21.93 13.14 -15.81
CA PRO A 578 21.05 13.58 -14.75
C PRO A 578 19.69 14.01 -15.30
N ALA A 579 18.62 13.39 -14.79
CA ALA A 579 17.26 13.73 -15.15
C ALA A 579 16.76 14.93 -14.34
N ASN A 580 15.94 15.77 -14.95
CA ASN A 580 15.32 16.92 -14.27
C ASN A 580 14.09 16.53 -13.43
N PHE A 581 13.80 15.26 -13.29
CA PHE A 581 12.65 14.76 -12.53
C PHE A 581 13.07 14.37 -11.11
N GLN A 582 12.24 14.78 -10.14
CA GLN A 582 12.27 14.29 -8.78
C GLN A 582 10.84 13.89 -8.35
N LEU A 583 10.73 13.08 -7.31
CA LEU A 583 9.44 12.73 -6.73
C LEU A 583 8.65 14.00 -6.35
N PRO A 584 7.36 14.10 -6.70
CA PRO A 584 6.60 15.36 -6.62
C PRO A 584 6.58 16.00 -5.23
N MET A 585 6.55 15.19 -4.16
CA MET A 585 6.54 15.70 -2.77
C MET A 585 7.91 16.13 -2.26
N THR A 586 8.97 15.97 -3.04
CA THR A 586 10.32 16.44 -2.64
C THR A 586 10.31 17.95 -2.35
N LYS A 587 11.03 18.37 -1.31
CA LYS A 587 11.14 19.79 -0.95
C LYS A 587 11.68 20.59 -2.13
N GLY A 588 11.05 21.74 -2.41
CA GLY A 588 11.43 22.60 -3.54
C GLY A 588 10.77 22.27 -4.88
N MET A 589 10.10 21.10 -5.00
CA MET A 589 9.28 20.81 -6.18
C MET A 589 7.99 21.67 -6.16
N PRO A 590 7.38 21.94 -7.34
CA PRO A 590 6.18 22.74 -7.44
C PRO A 590 5.02 22.23 -6.60
N ASP A 591 4.13 23.12 -6.19
CA ASP A 591 2.86 22.78 -5.57
C ASP A 591 1.92 22.12 -6.58
N PHE A 592 1.10 21.20 -6.09
CA PHE A 592 0.14 20.49 -6.94
C PHE A 592 -1.05 19.95 -6.15
N VAL A 593 -2.11 19.62 -6.88
CA VAL A 593 -3.22 18.79 -6.44
C VAL A 593 -3.34 17.61 -7.40
N PHE A 594 -3.19 16.41 -6.89
CA PHE A 594 -3.56 15.18 -7.57
C PHE A 594 -4.83 14.62 -6.92
N SER A 595 -5.78 14.16 -7.72
CA SER A 595 -6.99 13.49 -7.26
C SER A 595 -7.35 12.32 -8.15
N ASP A 596 -7.97 11.30 -7.58
CA ASP A 596 -8.56 10.19 -8.33
C ASP A 596 -10.00 10.00 -7.86
N GLU A 597 -10.96 10.35 -8.72
CA GLU A 597 -12.38 10.34 -8.43
C GLU A 597 -12.99 8.92 -8.49
N GLU A 598 -12.26 7.96 -9.09
CA GLU A 598 -12.70 6.57 -9.09
C GLU A 598 -12.39 5.87 -7.77
N ASP A 599 -11.25 6.19 -7.15
CA ASP A 599 -10.80 5.64 -5.87
C ASP A 599 -11.01 6.59 -4.67
N GLY A 600 -11.42 7.83 -4.93
CA GLY A 600 -11.72 8.81 -3.88
C GLY A 600 -10.51 9.27 -3.08
N VAL A 601 -9.33 9.34 -3.72
CA VAL A 601 -8.09 9.72 -3.06
C VAL A 601 -7.52 11.02 -3.61
N ILE A 602 -6.83 11.75 -2.75
CA ILE A 602 -6.25 13.05 -3.06
C ILE A 602 -4.84 13.13 -2.44
N ALA A 603 -3.91 13.71 -3.19
CA ALA A 603 -2.58 14.10 -2.71
C ALA A 603 -2.34 15.57 -3.05
N VAL A 604 -2.00 16.37 -2.04
CA VAL A 604 -1.77 17.82 -2.17
C VAL A 604 -0.39 18.17 -1.63
N LYS A 605 0.35 18.96 -2.38
CA LYS A 605 1.51 19.69 -1.91
C LYS A 605 1.21 21.17 -1.98
N ASN A 606 1.36 21.88 -0.86
CA ASN A 606 1.12 23.31 -0.74
C ASN A 606 2.23 23.93 0.12
N GLY A 607 3.29 24.41 -0.51
CA GLY A 607 4.53 24.80 0.15
C GLY A 607 5.18 23.64 0.89
N ASP A 608 5.34 23.80 2.19
CA ASP A 608 5.87 22.76 3.09
C ASP A 608 4.77 21.87 3.71
N GLU A 609 3.51 22.05 3.34
CA GLU A 609 2.38 21.23 3.80
C GLU A 609 2.09 20.11 2.79
N ILE A 610 1.83 18.91 3.29
CA ILE A 610 1.40 17.76 2.51
C ILE A 610 0.09 17.25 3.09
N LEU A 611 -0.90 17.01 2.23
CA LEU A 611 -2.20 16.49 2.63
C LEU A 611 -2.55 15.29 1.74
N TYR A 612 -2.79 14.14 2.38
CA TYR A 612 -3.38 12.97 1.75
C TYR A 612 -4.78 12.72 2.29
N VAL A 613 -5.71 12.31 1.44
CA VAL A 613 -7.10 12.08 1.81
C VAL A 613 -7.62 10.82 1.13
N SER A 614 -8.39 10.01 1.87
CA SER A 614 -9.30 8.99 1.34
C SER A 614 -10.73 9.34 1.71
N LEU A 615 -11.56 9.63 0.71
CA LEU A 615 -12.99 9.99 0.87
C LEU A 615 -13.89 8.75 0.89
N TYR A 616 -13.41 7.60 0.35
CA TYR A 616 -14.14 6.33 0.33
C TYR A 616 -13.80 5.44 1.53
N TRP A 617 -13.33 6.05 2.60
CA TRP A 617 -12.95 5.31 3.80
C TRP A 617 -14.12 4.47 4.32
N ARG A 618 -13.94 3.17 4.45
CA ARG A 618 -14.96 2.21 4.88
C ARG A 618 -16.24 2.16 4.05
N ALA A 619 -16.18 2.46 2.76
CA ALA A 619 -17.35 2.57 1.89
C ALA A 619 -17.72 1.26 1.17
N ARG A 620 -17.14 0.13 1.52
CA ARG A 620 -17.32 -1.14 0.78
C ARG A 620 -18.68 -1.80 0.94
N ASN A 621 -19.31 -1.67 2.10
CA ASN A 621 -20.59 -2.32 2.37
C ASN A 621 -21.76 -1.35 2.34
N ALA A 622 -21.52 -0.06 2.58
CA ALA A 622 -22.53 0.97 2.64
C ALA A 622 -21.91 2.37 2.62
N VAL A 623 -22.73 3.40 2.46
CA VAL A 623 -22.32 4.80 2.62
C VAL A 623 -21.90 5.03 4.08
N ASN A 624 -20.69 5.49 4.26
CA ASN A 624 -20.12 5.76 5.56
C ASN A 624 -19.44 7.14 5.54
N ASN A 625 -20.12 8.16 5.97
CA ASN A 625 -19.69 9.56 5.91
C ASN A 625 -18.40 9.86 6.66
N LEU A 626 -17.39 9.03 6.49
CA LEU A 626 -16.04 9.16 7.06
C LEU A 626 -15.01 9.29 5.95
N ALA A 627 -14.08 10.20 6.16
CA ALA A 627 -12.83 10.28 5.42
C ALA A 627 -11.65 9.99 6.35
N LYS A 628 -10.53 9.57 5.78
CA LYS A 628 -9.25 9.49 6.48
C LYS A 628 -8.27 10.46 5.88
N VAL A 629 -7.51 11.13 6.74
CA VAL A 629 -6.57 12.18 6.38
C VAL A 629 -5.21 11.89 7.02
N HIS A 630 -4.15 12.09 6.23
CA HIS A 630 -2.79 12.23 6.71
C HIS A 630 -2.29 13.63 6.33
N TYR A 631 -2.00 14.45 7.33
CA TYR A 631 -1.60 15.84 7.14
C TYR A 631 -0.25 16.13 7.79
N ILE A 632 0.73 16.45 6.98
CA ILE A 632 2.12 16.61 7.35
C ILE A 632 2.51 18.08 7.18
N THR A 633 3.13 18.65 8.23
CA THR A 633 3.76 19.95 8.19
C THR A 633 5.21 19.82 8.63
N PRO A 634 6.05 20.85 8.51
CA PRO A 634 7.45 20.76 8.97
C PRO A 634 7.62 20.36 10.44
N THR A 635 6.61 20.65 11.29
CA THR A 635 6.71 20.46 12.74
C THR A 635 5.77 19.39 13.30
N ILE A 636 4.68 19.06 12.61
CA ILE A 636 3.62 18.19 13.12
C ILE A 636 3.16 17.23 12.03
N ASP A 637 2.90 16.01 12.43
CA ASP A 637 2.24 15.02 11.62
C ASP A 637 0.89 14.65 12.28
N ARG A 638 -0.18 14.57 11.48
CA ARG A 638 -1.55 14.32 11.95
C ARG A 638 -2.21 13.25 11.13
N ILE A 639 -2.83 12.32 11.80
CA ILE A 639 -3.72 11.32 11.21
C ILE A 639 -5.09 11.54 11.80
N ALA A 640 -6.12 11.58 10.96
CA ALA A 640 -7.47 11.77 11.44
C ALA A 640 -8.49 10.97 10.63
N ASN A 641 -9.44 10.36 11.33
CA ASN A 641 -10.71 9.97 10.75
C ASN A 641 -11.72 11.06 11.11
N LEU A 642 -12.48 11.52 10.12
CA LEU A 642 -13.43 12.62 10.32
C LEU A 642 -14.72 12.43 9.54
N TYR A 643 -15.80 12.96 10.09
CA TYR A 643 -17.07 12.99 9.40
C TYR A 643 -17.09 14.04 8.29
N ILE A 644 -17.62 13.66 7.14
CA ILE A 644 -17.77 14.50 5.94
C ILE A 644 -19.22 14.56 5.48
N LYS A 645 -19.51 15.49 4.57
CA LYS A 645 -20.82 15.58 3.92
C LYS A 645 -20.78 14.90 2.56
N THR A 646 -21.80 14.11 2.26
CA THR A 646 -21.92 13.35 1.02
C THR A 646 -23.28 13.53 0.39
N ASP A 647 -23.33 13.47 -0.95
CA ASP A 647 -24.56 13.34 -1.72
C ASP A 647 -24.50 12.02 -2.50
N PHE A 648 -25.55 11.22 -2.43
CA PHE A 648 -25.63 9.93 -3.12
C PHE A 648 -27.09 9.63 -3.51
N GLU A 649 -27.26 8.72 -4.45
CA GLU A 649 -28.55 8.16 -4.80
C GLU A 649 -28.82 6.94 -3.93
N ASP A 650 -29.85 7.02 -3.07
CA ASP A 650 -30.18 5.95 -2.12
C ASP A 650 -30.86 4.79 -2.84
N SER A 651 -30.35 3.58 -2.68
CA SER A 651 -30.97 2.36 -3.22
C SER A 651 -32.24 1.92 -2.49
N GLY A 652 -32.55 2.50 -1.33
CA GLY A 652 -33.58 2.02 -0.41
C GLY A 652 -33.13 0.86 0.48
N LEU A 653 -31.99 0.24 0.19
CA LEU A 653 -31.44 -0.86 0.99
C LEU A 653 -30.67 -0.31 2.21
N ARG A 654 -30.57 -1.13 3.25
CA ARG A 654 -29.88 -0.79 4.50
C ARG A 654 -28.93 -1.92 4.90
N TYR A 655 -27.74 -1.52 5.30
CA TYR A 655 -26.72 -2.38 5.86
C TYR A 655 -26.66 -2.19 7.37
N VAL A 656 -26.74 -3.25 8.13
CA VAL A 656 -26.58 -3.23 9.59
C VAL A 656 -25.18 -3.70 9.91
N ARG A 657 -24.39 -2.84 10.59
CA ARG A 657 -23.02 -3.19 10.96
C ARG A 657 -23.00 -4.36 11.94
N PRO A 658 -22.24 -5.41 11.64
CA PRO A 658 -22.01 -6.51 12.59
C PRO A 658 -21.04 -6.06 13.70
N ASN A 659 -20.85 -6.92 14.69
CA ASN A 659 -19.89 -6.70 15.76
C ASN A 659 -18.45 -6.93 15.26
N TRP A 660 -17.89 -5.95 14.57
CA TRP A 660 -16.50 -5.98 14.13
C TRP A 660 -15.61 -5.36 15.19
N VAL A 661 -14.76 -6.13 15.82
CA VAL A 661 -13.86 -5.64 16.88
C VAL A 661 -12.41 -5.66 16.45
N ASN A 662 -11.81 -6.56 15.98
CA ASN A 662 -10.43 -6.59 15.50
C ASN A 662 -10.32 -7.73 14.48
N LEU A 663 -10.79 -7.45 13.26
CA LEU A 663 -10.86 -8.45 12.21
C LEU A 663 -9.67 -8.35 11.28
N ALA A 664 -9.10 -9.49 10.92
CA ALA A 664 -8.26 -9.61 9.75
C ALA A 664 -9.12 -9.82 8.50
N PHE A 665 -8.70 -10.61 7.55
CA PHE A 665 -9.23 -10.68 6.20
C PHE A 665 -10.64 -11.26 6.03
N SER A 666 -11.26 -11.88 7.01
CA SER A 666 -12.60 -12.43 6.83
C SER A 666 -13.65 -11.49 7.41
N SER A 667 -14.56 -11.02 6.56
CA SER A 667 -15.75 -10.29 7.00
C SER A 667 -16.59 -11.16 7.93
N GLY A 668 -17.05 -10.60 9.06
CA GLY A 668 -18.04 -11.20 9.92
C GLY A 668 -17.53 -12.23 10.93
N ARG A 669 -16.23 -12.38 11.14
CA ARG A 669 -15.71 -13.18 12.25
C ARG A 669 -15.33 -12.29 13.42
N GLU A 670 -15.98 -12.52 14.55
CA GLU A 670 -15.57 -11.98 15.84
C GLU A 670 -14.39 -12.81 16.36
N TRP A 671 -13.24 -12.14 16.57
CA TRP A 671 -12.03 -12.84 17.02
C TRP A 671 -11.71 -12.68 18.48
N TYR A 672 -12.42 -11.81 19.15
CA TYR A 672 -12.17 -11.54 20.55
C TYR A 672 -13.48 -11.59 21.34
N LYS A 673 -13.73 -12.72 22.01
CA LYS A 673 -14.93 -12.90 22.81
C LYS A 673 -15.01 -11.89 23.96
N GLY A 674 -16.18 -11.32 24.18
CA GLY A 674 -16.44 -10.38 25.26
C GLY A 674 -16.08 -8.92 24.96
N ILE A 675 -15.66 -8.60 23.73
CA ILE A 675 -15.49 -7.22 23.26
C ILE A 675 -16.51 -6.94 22.17
N ASN A 676 -17.22 -5.82 22.29
CA ASN A 676 -18.18 -5.38 21.30
C ASN A 676 -17.72 -4.10 20.61
N SER A 677 -18.04 -3.98 19.31
CA SER A 677 -17.82 -2.76 18.55
C SER A 677 -18.78 -1.66 19.02
N ALA A 678 -18.26 -0.45 19.16
CA ALA A 678 -19.08 0.74 19.39
C ALA A 678 -20.03 1.06 18.23
N HIS A 679 -19.80 0.46 17.06
CA HIS A 679 -20.58 0.64 15.84
C HIS A 679 -21.51 -0.53 15.51
N GLU A 680 -21.56 -1.56 16.36
CA GLU A 680 -22.50 -2.67 16.21
C GLU A 680 -23.94 -2.15 16.19
N GLY A 681 -24.72 -2.65 15.21
CA GLY A 681 -26.12 -2.26 15.02
C GLY A 681 -26.34 -0.92 14.33
N ASP A 682 -25.28 -0.17 13.96
CA ASP A 682 -25.45 1.05 13.15
C ASP A 682 -26.07 0.71 11.80
N ILE A 683 -27.15 1.42 11.43
CA ILE A 683 -27.90 1.22 10.18
C ILE A 683 -27.38 2.24 9.16
N LEU A 684 -26.78 1.76 8.09
CA LEU A 684 -26.21 2.60 7.05
C LEU A 684 -26.96 2.45 5.72
N PRO A 685 -27.17 3.55 4.96
CA PRO A 685 -27.77 3.48 3.63
C PRO A 685 -26.78 2.86 2.64
N ILE A 686 -27.31 2.15 1.65
CA ILE A 686 -26.55 1.62 0.53
C ILE A 686 -26.81 2.53 -0.68
N ALA A 687 -25.74 2.98 -1.32
CA ALA A 687 -25.84 3.74 -2.56
C ALA A 687 -26.39 2.85 -3.69
N LYS A 688 -26.95 3.47 -4.72
CA LYS A 688 -27.51 2.76 -5.87
C LYS A 688 -26.40 1.96 -6.57
N ILE A 689 -26.61 0.67 -6.65
CA ILE A 689 -25.74 -0.24 -7.39
C ILE A 689 -26.07 -0.11 -8.88
N PRO A 690 -25.07 0.02 -9.77
CA PRO A 690 -25.32 0.07 -11.20
C PRO A 690 -26.05 -1.17 -11.72
N ASP A 691 -26.88 -1.00 -12.76
CA ASP A 691 -27.60 -2.09 -13.40
C ASP A 691 -26.63 -3.16 -13.93
N GLY A 692 -27.04 -4.41 -13.84
CA GLY A 692 -26.24 -5.56 -14.28
C GLY A 692 -25.23 -6.09 -13.25
N ILE A 693 -25.02 -5.41 -12.13
CA ILE A 693 -24.16 -5.87 -11.05
C ILE A 693 -24.96 -6.72 -10.07
N LYS A 694 -24.53 -7.96 -9.87
CA LYS A 694 -25.10 -8.81 -8.81
C LYS A 694 -24.63 -8.34 -7.45
N TYR A 695 -25.56 -8.02 -6.56
CA TYR A 695 -25.27 -7.54 -5.23
C TYR A 695 -26.18 -8.16 -4.19
N LYS A 696 -25.63 -8.53 -3.06
CA LYS A 696 -26.33 -8.98 -1.86
C LYS A 696 -25.92 -8.08 -0.70
N ILE A 697 -26.86 -7.70 0.16
CA ILE A 697 -26.57 -6.89 1.35
C ILE A 697 -25.55 -7.61 2.21
N GLY A 698 -24.46 -6.90 2.54
CA GLY A 698 -23.34 -7.43 3.31
C GLY A 698 -22.14 -7.86 2.45
N ASP A 699 -22.33 -8.04 1.13
CA ASP A 699 -21.21 -8.27 0.25
C ASP A 699 -20.33 -6.99 0.16
N GLU A 700 -19.02 -7.19 0.09
CA GLU A 700 -18.12 -6.09 -0.23
C GLU A 700 -18.27 -5.72 -1.71
N ASN A 701 -18.55 -4.46 -1.96
CA ASN A 701 -18.80 -3.97 -3.31
C ASN A 701 -18.32 -2.51 -3.45
N SER A 702 -17.58 -2.23 -4.51
CA SER A 702 -17.02 -0.89 -4.76
C SER A 702 -18.07 0.20 -4.97
N PHE A 703 -19.33 -0.14 -5.21
CA PHE A 703 -20.41 0.82 -5.45
C PHE A 703 -21.28 1.05 -4.22
N ALA A 704 -21.33 0.09 -3.28
CA ALA A 704 -22.28 0.12 -2.15
C ALA A 704 -22.19 1.37 -1.27
N GLY A 705 -20.99 1.92 -1.11
CA GLY A 705 -20.75 3.14 -0.32
C GLY A 705 -20.29 4.35 -1.13
N LYS A 706 -20.22 4.25 -2.45
CA LYS A 706 -19.73 5.32 -3.31
C LYS A 706 -20.77 6.40 -3.50
N CYS A 707 -20.42 7.65 -3.15
CA CYS A 707 -21.28 8.80 -3.29
C CYS A 707 -21.05 9.56 -4.59
N ASN A 708 -22.05 10.34 -5.01
CA ASN A 708 -21.98 11.21 -6.18
C ASN A 708 -21.07 12.41 -5.95
N PHE A 709 -21.12 12.97 -4.73
CA PHE A 709 -20.34 14.14 -4.36
C PHE A 709 -19.92 14.08 -2.90
N TYR A 710 -18.66 14.46 -2.63
CA TYR A 710 -18.05 14.52 -1.30
C TYR A 710 -17.64 15.95 -0.97
N ARG A 711 -17.90 16.39 0.26
CA ARG A 711 -17.46 17.68 0.81
C ARG A 711 -16.74 17.44 2.11
N MET A 712 -15.48 17.86 2.18
CA MET A 712 -14.64 17.76 3.36
C MET A 712 -14.07 19.13 3.73
N GLN A 713 -13.97 19.38 5.04
CA GLN A 713 -13.14 20.46 5.56
C GLN A 713 -12.19 19.90 6.62
N TYR A 714 -10.90 20.16 6.45
CA TYR A 714 -9.86 19.77 7.39
C TYR A 714 -8.86 20.91 7.54
N GLY A 715 -8.85 21.56 8.72
CA GLY A 715 -8.06 22.77 8.93
C GLY A 715 -8.42 23.88 7.94
N ASN A 716 -7.43 24.31 7.19
CA ASN A 716 -7.57 25.32 6.14
C ASN A 716 -7.98 24.72 4.78
N TYR A 717 -8.05 23.42 4.63
CA TYR A 717 -8.39 22.76 3.38
C TYR A 717 -9.90 22.51 3.28
N VAL A 718 -10.50 22.91 2.15
CA VAL A 718 -11.91 22.62 1.79
C VAL A 718 -11.86 21.85 0.48
N VAL A 719 -12.44 20.66 0.47
CA VAL A 719 -12.41 19.74 -0.67
C VAL A 719 -13.84 19.48 -1.15
N GLY A 720 -14.02 19.53 -2.46
CA GLY A 720 -15.20 19.02 -3.16
C GLY A 720 -14.78 18.05 -4.24
N MET A 721 -15.21 16.80 -4.17
CA MET A 721 -14.97 15.78 -5.20
C MET A 721 -16.28 15.36 -5.84
N ASN A 722 -16.37 15.47 -7.14
CA ASN A 722 -17.50 15.07 -7.97
C ASN A 722 -17.17 13.77 -8.72
N CYS A 723 -17.87 12.70 -8.37
CA CYS A 723 -17.66 11.36 -8.93
C CYS A 723 -18.68 11.02 -10.02
N THR A 724 -19.55 11.96 -10.41
CA THR A 724 -20.53 11.75 -11.49
C THR A 724 -19.92 12.07 -12.84
N LYS A 725 -20.44 11.45 -13.90
CA LYS A 725 -19.97 11.66 -15.28
C LYS A 725 -20.65 12.85 -15.97
N ASP A 726 -21.78 13.34 -15.44
CA ASP A 726 -22.71 14.25 -16.14
C ASP A 726 -23.21 15.41 -15.30
N LYS A 727 -23.10 15.37 -13.96
CA LYS A 727 -23.63 16.40 -13.07
C LYS A 727 -22.53 17.35 -12.60
N THR A 728 -22.87 18.64 -12.50
CA THR A 728 -22.02 19.66 -11.86
C THR A 728 -22.55 19.95 -10.46
N TYR A 729 -21.67 19.99 -9.48
CA TYR A 729 -21.99 20.30 -8.08
C TYR A 729 -21.46 21.67 -7.67
N GLN A 730 -21.98 22.20 -6.56
CA GLN A 730 -21.51 23.44 -5.95
C GLN A 730 -20.78 23.12 -4.63
N LEU A 731 -19.55 23.58 -4.53
CA LEU A 731 -18.78 23.57 -3.29
C LEU A 731 -18.93 24.93 -2.61
N SER A 732 -19.69 24.98 -1.51
CA SER A 732 -19.86 26.19 -0.72
C SER A 732 -18.60 26.51 0.07
N LEU A 733 -18.25 27.80 0.12
CA LEU A 733 -17.13 28.32 0.93
C LEU A 733 -17.58 28.60 2.37
N PRO A 734 -16.71 28.46 3.37
CA PRO A 734 -17.00 28.86 4.73
C PRO A 734 -17.30 30.38 4.82
N VAL A 735 -18.25 30.77 5.66
CA VAL A 735 -18.81 32.13 5.70
C VAL A 735 -17.81 33.21 6.18
N SER A 736 -16.77 32.81 6.93
CA SER A 736 -15.85 33.76 7.59
C SER A 736 -14.40 33.59 7.12
N VAL A 737 -14.17 33.63 5.81
CA VAL A 737 -12.80 33.55 5.26
C VAL A 737 -12.31 34.91 4.76
N LYS A 738 -11.06 35.24 5.09
CA LYS A 738 -10.39 36.45 4.60
C LYS A 738 -9.91 36.29 3.17
N GLN A 739 -9.45 35.11 2.83
CA GLN A 739 -8.87 34.81 1.54
C GLN A 739 -9.02 33.33 1.20
N THR A 740 -9.25 33.04 -0.08
CA THR A 740 -9.35 31.68 -0.59
C THR A 740 -8.47 31.52 -1.82
N PHE A 741 -7.74 30.40 -1.87
CA PHE A 741 -6.97 29.95 -3.02
C PHE A 741 -7.56 28.66 -3.55
N ASN A 742 -7.82 28.59 -4.84
CA ASN A 742 -8.11 27.32 -5.51
C ASN A 742 -6.77 26.68 -5.90
N LEU A 743 -6.34 25.68 -5.14
CA LEU A 743 -5.09 24.98 -5.38
C LEU A 743 -5.15 24.10 -6.64
N SER A 744 -6.33 23.61 -7.00
CA SER A 744 -6.49 22.79 -8.21
C SER A 744 -6.26 23.60 -9.51
N GLU A 745 -6.46 24.91 -9.49
CA GLU A 745 -6.24 25.81 -10.62
C GLU A 745 -5.10 26.81 -10.39
N ASN A 746 -4.45 26.75 -9.24
CA ASN A 746 -3.45 27.73 -8.80
C ASN A 746 -3.95 29.19 -8.90
N LYS A 747 -5.16 29.45 -8.40
CA LYS A 747 -5.84 30.73 -8.55
C LYS A 747 -6.38 31.28 -7.23
N LYS A 748 -6.17 32.58 -6.99
CA LYS A 748 -6.82 33.30 -5.90
C LYS A 748 -8.28 33.60 -6.25
N LEU A 749 -9.21 33.25 -5.34
CA LEU A 749 -10.64 33.56 -5.47
C LEU A 749 -10.96 34.90 -4.78
N VAL A 750 -11.81 35.70 -5.42
CA VAL A 750 -12.20 37.02 -4.92
C VAL A 750 -13.71 37.06 -4.78
N LYS A 751 -14.20 37.15 -3.53
CA LYS A 751 -15.62 37.31 -3.17
C LYS A 751 -16.58 36.19 -3.62
N GLU A 752 -16.10 35.03 -3.98
CA GLU A 752 -16.94 33.89 -4.33
C GLU A 752 -17.53 33.26 -3.07
N LYS A 753 -18.82 32.88 -3.11
CA LYS A 753 -19.50 32.14 -2.04
C LYS A 753 -19.51 30.63 -2.27
N SER A 754 -19.35 30.22 -3.51
CA SER A 754 -19.25 28.82 -3.92
C SER A 754 -18.47 28.69 -5.23
N ILE A 755 -17.98 27.51 -5.51
CA ILE A 755 -17.30 27.17 -6.76
C ILE A 755 -17.96 25.95 -7.40
N LYS A 756 -18.03 25.92 -8.71
CA LYS A 756 -18.53 24.77 -9.48
C LYS A 756 -17.48 23.66 -9.49
N VAL A 757 -17.93 22.43 -9.26
CA VAL A 757 -17.12 21.21 -9.40
C VAL A 757 -17.67 20.41 -10.57
N ALA A 758 -16.92 20.35 -11.64
CA ALA A 758 -17.30 19.68 -12.88
C ALA A 758 -17.41 18.14 -12.70
N PRO A 759 -18.04 17.42 -13.63
CA PRO A 759 -18.04 15.96 -13.61
C PRO A 759 -16.63 15.36 -13.54
N MET A 760 -16.47 14.28 -12.80
CA MET A 760 -15.19 13.56 -12.62
C MET A 760 -14.01 14.52 -12.32
N SER A 761 -14.22 15.44 -11.37
CA SER A 761 -13.21 16.40 -10.97
C SER A 761 -13.23 16.70 -9.48
N THR A 762 -12.12 17.23 -9.00
CA THR A 762 -11.92 17.61 -7.61
C THR A 762 -11.41 19.04 -7.52
N VAL A 763 -12.01 19.79 -6.62
CA VAL A 763 -11.58 21.14 -6.24
C VAL A 763 -11.02 21.10 -4.82
N VAL A 764 -9.80 21.57 -4.65
CA VAL A 764 -9.15 21.74 -3.35
C VAL A 764 -8.91 23.22 -3.14
N LEU A 765 -9.51 23.76 -2.10
CA LEU A 765 -9.36 25.16 -1.71
C LEU A 765 -8.54 25.26 -0.42
N TYR A 766 -7.70 26.27 -0.36
CA TYR A 766 -7.00 26.67 0.85
C TYR A 766 -7.61 27.99 1.34
N VAL A 767 -8.16 27.97 2.55
CA VAL A 767 -8.89 29.11 3.13
C VAL A 767 -8.12 29.70 4.29
N VAL A 768 -7.90 31.01 4.26
CA VAL A 768 -7.31 31.76 5.36
C VAL A 768 -8.43 32.45 6.13
N LYS A 769 -8.60 32.06 7.40
CA LYS A 769 -9.64 32.60 8.31
C LYS A 769 -9.24 33.94 8.93
#